data_22845bc90e06f28bac79b714b99b5c1c
#
_entry.id   22845bc90e06f28bac79b714b99b5c1c
#
_cell.length_a   1.000
_cell.length_b   1.000
_cell.length_c   1.000
_cell.angle_alpha   90.00
_cell.angle_beta   90.00
_cell.angle_gamma   90.00
#
_symmetry.space_group_name_H-M   'P 1'
#
loop_
_entity.id
_entity.type
_entity.pdbx_description
1 polymer ?
#
loop_
_entity_poly.entity_id
_entity_poly.type
_entity_poly.pdbx_seq_one_letter_code
_entity_poly.pdbx_strand_id
1 'polypeptide(L)'
;MSEAESVLRELDGFDPLISVAAALPAQEDPNKPVILNILNSYTGFFDLFSELVQNALDAVQLRARSGGAYTPKIWIFIDMKTRMVRVTDNGVGMDLNQFKSCFRPNVTFKRGAGLRGNKGVGVTYLAYGFSLIRVQTKQPGGSIGASLRQGRGWAEDNSGLIPRPKLESKAFSVPELEHEVSGTSFEVLLGDSPGERPRDLGWIGARTAMQWLAVLRIKTPLGAVTLTTPAVQPKVTVQVVDPEGDMTEEQLGSTEYYYPHEFPGKVQALGDIKTAMEKIQGDANTKFAKLPNEFKKLDCMYEIWEGESILSDQSDFHGVLDPEELILVERHKVHVYAAFLSSSKQWSDFNDNVLGLRKGQRIMQGGLQLACDGMVQGDPLVIPLTSTIGYQANAHVIVHLTDGNPDMGRKVFQPELKRMAERLAVRTVTIFKRHLQHRRPEAGPPNISASKALHEWKKAQETYRDRKPLNLKLNGVALSLVSEPQQEQDVVALFHELLAARLLRGYQIFATSQNETYDSLYELSYPNDVEYRFDRELRPLGVADRYLGETTEPKVLEYKHDFDGLLDDIEQEVKSQGHIQLVVCWSASRRYKDKFYFKSLLVGDEGSERLHFGATHQAFTDSSSEMLFEVIVLKDLLGFIADRPAEEARQKQFYKDE
;
A
#
# COMPACT_ATOMS: atom_id res chain seq x y z
N MET A 1 0.46 52.27 16.14
CA MET A 1 0.32 50.94 15.53
C MET A 1 0.61 49.95 16.63
N SER A 2 -0.26 49.01 16.85
CA SER A 2 0.02 47.94 17.80
C SER A 2 1.10 47.02 17.24
N GLU A 3 1.86 46.35 18.10
CA GLU A 3 2.86 45.38 17.72
C GLU A 3 2.27 44.28 16.81
N ALA A 4 1.00 43.90 17.08
CA ALA A 4 0.23 42.97 16.25
C ALA A 4 -0.03 43.48 14.82
N GLU A 5 -0.31 44.79 14.62
CA GLU A 5 -0.50 45.37 13.28
C GLU A 5 0.82 45.42 12.47
N SER A 6 1.96 45.60 13.15
CA SER A 6 3.27 45.52 12.52
C SER A 6 3.58 44.10 12.02
N VAL A 7 3.30 43.08 12.85
CA VAL A 7 3.50 41.67 12.51
C VAL A 7 2.62 41.24 11.33
N LEU A 8 1.37 41.66 11.30
CA LEU A 8 0.45 41.35 10.19
C LEU A 8 0.94 41.94 8.86
N ARG A 9 1.49 43.16 8.88
CA ARG A 9 2.07 43.78 7.67
C ARG A 9 3.32 43.07 7.15
N GLU A 10 4.16 42.52 8.04
CA GLU A 10 5.31 41.77 7.64
C GLU A 10 4.99 40.38 7.03
N LEU A 11 3.79 39.86 7.32
CA LEU A 11 3.31 38.60 6.74
C LEU A 11 2.61 38.82 5.40
N ASP A 12 1.97 40.01 5.21
CA ASP A 12 1.21 40.26 4.01
C ASP A 12 2.08 40.29 2.77
N GLY A 13 1.76 39.44 1.80
CA GLY A 13 2.54 39.26 0.59
C GLY A 13 3.90 38.51 0.78
N PHE A 14 4.19 37.97 1.99
CA PHE A 14 5.40 37.19 2.23
C PHE A 14 5.39 35.90 1.40
N ASP A 15 6.45 35.73 0.61
CA ASP A 15 6.69 34.53 -0.18
C ASP A 15 7.63 33.59 0.60
N PRO A 16 7.14 32.45 1.14
CA PRO A 16 7.97 31.55 1.94
C PRO A 16 9.07 30.83 1.15
N LEU A 17 9.01 30.86 -0.19
CA LEU A 17 10.00 30.19 -1.06
C LEU A 17 11.13 31.08 -1.53
N ILE A 18 11.05 32.40 -1.36
CA ILE A 18 12.16 33.31 -1.67
C ILE A 18 13.25 33.18 -0.60
N SER A 19 14.45 32.76 -1.01
CA SER A 19 15.65 32.89 -0.19
C SER A 19 16.16 34.34 -0.29
N VAL A 20 16.69 34.88 0.79
CA VAL A 20 17.22 36.27 0.86
C VAL A 20 18.36 36.55 -0.18
N ALA A 21 18.83 35.53 -0.88
CA ALA A 21 20.02 35.62 -1.75
C ALA A 21 19.78 35.53 -3.27
N ALA A 22 18.56 35.35 -3.79
CA ALA A 22 18.39 35.16 -5.24
C ALA A 22 17.00 35.58 -5.75
N ALA A 23 16.90 36.73 -6.37
CA ALA A 23 15.90 36.99 -7.39
C ALA A 23 16.36 36.29 -8.70
N LEU A 24 15.99 35.02 -8.89
CA LEU A 24 16.17 34.34 -10.17
C LEU A 24 15.01 34.66 -11.11
N PRO A 25 15.24 34.73 -12.43
CA PRO A 25 14.19 34.98 -13.42
C PRO A 25 13.14 33.86 -13.39
N ALA A 26 11.90 34.19 -13.70
CA ALA A 26 10.67 33.44 -13.52
C ALA A 26 10.53 32.10 -14.29
N GLN A 27 11.56 31.56 -14.93
CA GLN A 27 11.39 30.43 -15.84
C GLN A 27 11.49 29.03 -15.23
N GLU A 28 12.20 28.85 -14.10
CA GLU A 28 12.17 27.56 -13.36
C GLU A 28 12.41 27.83 -11.87
N ASP A 29 11.37 27.76 -11.06
CA ASP A 29 11.52 27.84 -9.61
C ASP A 29 12.21 26.60 -9.08
N PRO A 30 13.44 26.71 -8.51
CA PRO A 30 14.19 25.54 -8.05
C PRO A 30 13.52 24.78 -6.91
N ASN A 31 12.55 25.38 -6.22
CA ASN A 31 11.79 24.73 -5.17
C ASN A 31 10.68 23.83 -5.71
N LYS A 32 10.20 24.07 -6.93
CA LYS A 32 9.06 23.33 -7.50
C LYS A 32 9.35 21.84 -7.66
N PRO A 33 10.47 21.37 -8.23
CA PRO A 33 10.81 19.96 -8.29
C PRO A 33 10.95 19.33 -6.89
N VAL A 34 11.51 20.07 -5.92
CA VAL A 34 11.65 19.59 -4.53
C VAL A 34 10.27 19.38 -3.90
N ILE A 35 9.38 20.35 -4.08
CA ILE A 35 7.99 20.26 -3.58
C ILE A 35 7.26 19.11 -4.25
N LEU A 36 7.35 18.95 -5.57
CA LEU A 36 6.71 17.84 -6.29
C LEU A 36 7.21 16.47 -5.79
N ASN A 37 8.52 16.31 -5.53
CA ASN A 37 9.07 15.10 -4.95
C ASN A 37 8.49 14.82 -3.55
N ILE A 38 8.32 15.87 -2.72
CA ILE A 38 7.64 15.74 -1.43
C ILE A 38 6.20 15.29 -1.65
N LEU A 39 5.43 15.95 -2.51
CA LEU A 39 4.04 15.61 -2.78
C LEU A 39 3.88 14.17 -3.30
N ASN A 40 4.76 13.72 -4.16
CA ASN A 40 4.75 12.36 -4.72
C ASN A 40 5.06 11.28 -3.68
N SER A 41 5.73 11.62 -2.58
CA SER A 41 5.96 10.67 -1.48
C SER A 41 4.75 10.49 -0.55
N TYR A 42 3.76 11.40 -0.60
CA TYR A 42 2.52 11.36 0.17
C TYR A 42 1.36 10.84 -0.68
N THR A 43 1.21 9.53 -0.77
CA THR A 43 0.18 8.88 -1.61
C THR A 43 -1.00 8.32 -0.81
N GLY A 44 -0.92 8.34 0.54
CA GLY A 44 -1.92 7.76 1.43
C GLY A 44 -3.08 8.73 1.73
N PHE A 45 -4.29 8.19 1.85
CA PHE A 45 -5.48 8.96 2.24
C PHE A 45 -5.41 9.51 3.68
N PHE A 46 -4.58 8.91 4.53
CA PHE A 46 -4.41 9.29 5.94
C PHE A 46 -3.20 10.19 6.17
N ASP A 47 -2.39 10.46 5.15
CA ASP A 47 -1.16 11.24 5.28
C ASP A 47 -1.45 12.66 5.79
N LEU A 48 -2.53 13.30 5.30
CA LEU A 48 -3.03 14.60 5.79
C LEU A 48 -3.22 14.60 7.30
N PHE A 49 -3.99 13.62 7.79
CA PHE A 49 -4.30 13.51 9.22
C PHE A 49 -3.06 13.20 10.04
N SER A 50 -2.19 12.34 9.51
CA SER A 50 -0.94 11.96 10.18
C SER A 50 -0.03 13.15 10.39
N GLU A 51 0.15 14.02 9.39
CA GLU A 51 0.99 15.21 9.52
C GLU A 51 0.40 16.25 10.47
N LEU A 52 -0.92 16.48 10.39
CA LEU A 52 -1.61 17.41 11.30
C LEU A 52 -1.52 16.95 12.75
N VAL A 53 -1.86 15.69 13.02
CA VAL A 53 -1.86 15.10 14.37
C VAL A 53 -0.44 15.03 14.93
N GLN A 54 0.54 14.64 14.11
CA GLN A 54 1.94 14.58 14.54
C GLN A 54 2.47 15.95 14.96
N ASN A 55 2.18 16.99 14.19
CA ASN A 55 2.62 18.33 14.52
C ASN A 55 2.03 18.79 15.85
N ALA A 56 0.74 18.51 16.10
CA ALA A 56 0.08 18.80 17.36
C ALA A 56 0.68 18.02 18.55
N LEU A 57 0.92 16.71 18.38
CA LEU A 57 1.54 15.87 19.42
C LEU A 57 2.96 16.35 19.78
N ASP A 58 3.75 16.69 18.77
CA ASP A 58 5.10 17.21 18.99
C ASP A 58 5.08 18.57 19.72
N ALA A 59 4.15 19.47 19.37
CA ALA A 59 4.01 20.79 19.98
C ALA A 59 3.62 20.70 21.45
N VAL A 60 2.65 19.83 21.80
CA VAL A 60 2.26 19.63 23.21
C VAL A 60 3.36 18.94 24.01
N GLN A 61 4.09 18.02 23.41
CA GLN A 61 5.23 17.36 24.05
C GLN A 61 6.37 18.34 24.35
N LEU A 62 6.68 19.24 23.42
CA LEU A 62 7.69 20.30 23.63
C LEU A 62 7.29 21.20 24.79
N ARG A 63 6.03 21.63 24.85
CA ARG A 63 5.54 22.48 25.93
C ARG A 63 5.59 21.78 27.28
N ALA A 64 5.24 20.50 27.34
CA ALA A 64 5.32 19.71 28.57
C ALA A 64 6.76 19.60 29.10
N ARG A 65 7.76 19.53 28.22
CA ARG A 65 9.19 19.48 28.59
C ARG A 65 9.71 20.81 29.14
N SER A 66 9.11 21.93 28.80
CA SER A 66 9.53 23.25 29.32
C SER A 66 9.13 23.48 30.79
N GLY A 67 8.35 22.58 31.37
CA GLY A 67 7.96 22.59 32.79
C GLY A 67 6.74 23.47 33.06
N GLY A 68 6.24 23.42 34.32
CA GLY A 68 5.06 24.15 34.74
C GLY A 68 3.77 23.33 34.72
N ALA A 69 2.73 23.82 35.41
CA ALA A 69 1.41 23.20 35.41
C ALA A 69 0.75 23.40 34.02
N TYR A 70 0.52 22.29 33.31
CA TYR A 70 0.02 22.30 31.96
C TYR A 70 -0.80 21.04 31.68
N THR A 71 -1.98 21.22 31.11
CA THR A 71 -2.80 20.12 30.63
C THR A 71 -2.74 20.10 29.10
N PRO A 72 -2.06 19.12 28.49
CA PRO A 72 -1.98 19.00 27.04
C PRO A 72 -3.37 18.76 26.44
N LYS A 73 -3.70 19.48 25.38
CA LYS A 73 -4.99 19.34 24.68
C LYS A 73 -4.78 19.39 23.17
N ILE A 74 -5.52 18.56 22.47
CA ILE A 74 -5.60 18.56 21.01
C ILE A 74 -7.08 18.49 20.59
N TRP A 75 -7.49 19.35 19.68
CA TRP A 75 -8.82 19.36 19.09
C TRP A 75 -8.70 19.01 17.61
N ILE A 76 -9.51 18.07 17.17
CA ILE A 76 -9.59 17.63 15.77
C ILE A 76 -11.01 17.91 15.30
N PHE A 77 -11.15 18.79 14.33
CA PHE A 77 -12.42 19.16 13.74
C PHE A 77 -12.45 18.72 12.28
N ILE A 78 -13.45 17.92 11.91
CA ILE A 78 -13.65 17.35 10.58
C ILE A 78 -15.02 17.79 10.09
N ASP A 79 -15.05 18.65 9.08
CA ASP A 79 -16.28 19.10 8.45
C ASP A 79 -16.42 18.48 7.06
N MET A 80 -17.26 17.46 6.96
CA MET A 80 -17.49 16.72 5.71
C MET A 80 -18.30 17.55 4.71
N LYS A 81 -19.12 18.49 5.18
CA LYS A 81 -19.95 19.34 4.33
C LYS A 81 -19.10 20.37 3.58
N THR A 82 -18.15 21.00 4.26
CA THR A 82 -17.24 21.96 3.65
C THR A 82 -15.93 21.36 3.20
N ARG A 83 -15.72 20.06 3.43
CA ARG A 83 -14.48 19.31 3.11
C ARG A 83 -13.25 19.91 3.82
N MET A 84 -13.39 20.22 5.11
CA MET A 84 -12.35 20.88 5.89
C MET A 84 -11.90 20.00 7.05
N VAL A 85 -10.58 19.97 7.28
CA VAL A 85 -9.96 19.32 8.45
C VAL A 85 -9.16 20.38 9.20
N ARG A 86 -9.43 20.54 10.50
CA ARG A 86 -8.67 21.41 11.39
C ARG A 86 -8.15 20.63 12.59
N VAL A 87 -6.87 20.78 12.87
CA VAL A 87 -6.24 20.27 14.08
C VAL A 87 -5.63 21.43 14.84
N THR A 88 -6.03 21.56 16.10
CA THR A 88 -5.59 22.61 17.01
C THR A 88 -4.92 21.98 18.21
N ASP A 89 -3.80 22.53 18.66
CA ASP A 89 -3.08 22.14 19.88
C ASP A 89 -2.89 23.34 20.80
N ASN A 90 -2.72 23.09 22.09
CA ASN A 90 -2.28 24.08 23.05
C ASN A 90 -0.78 23.94 23.39
N GLY A 91 0.04 23.56 22.42
CA GLY A 91 1.48 23.39 22.56
C GLY A 91 2.28 24.69 22.66
N VAL A 92 3.53 24.67 22.20
CA VAL A 92 4.47 25.82 22.31
C VAL A 92 4.10 27.03 21.44
N GLY A 93 3.31 26.83 20.38
CA GLY A 93 3.10 27.88 19.35
C GLY A 93 4.37 28.17 18.53
N MET A 94 4.30 29.18 17.64
CA MET A 94 5.41 29.61 16.80
C MET A 94 5.61 31.12 16.92
N ASP A 95 6.87 31.57 16.97
CA ASP A 95 7.20 32.97 16.72
C ASP A 95 7.13 33.32 15.23
N LEU A 96 7.28 34.61 14.88
CA LEU A 96 7.15 35.09 13.51
C LEU A 96 8.19 34.44 12.55
N ASN A 97 9.42 34.24 13.01
CA ASN A 97 10.49 33.66 12.19
C ASN A 97 10.24 32.16 11.94
N GLN A 98 9.82 31.44 12.97
CA GLN A 98 9.39 30.05 12.86
C GLN A 98 8.19 29.93 11.94
N PHE A 99 7.19 30.81 12.08
CA PHE A 99 6.00 30.82 11.24
C PHE A 99 6.35 31.06 9.77
N LYS A 100 7.15 32.07 9.43
CA LYS A 100 7.60 32.32 8.06
C LYS A 100 8.41 31.16 7.47
N SER A 101 9.20 30.50 8.29
CA SER A 101 10.12 29.45 7.83
C SER A 101 9.48 28.08 7.73
N CYS A 102 8.39 27.79 8.46
CA CYS A 102 7.79 26.44 8.50
C CYS A 102 7.19 26.00 7.16
N PHE A 103 6.86 26.93 6.25
CA PHE A 103 6.34 26.64 4.92
C PHE A 103 7.44 26.32 3.88
N ARG A 104 8.72 26.47 4.24
CA ARG A 104 9.84 26.18 3.35
C ARG A 104 10.14 24.67 3.33
N PRO A 105 10.48 24.08 2.16
CA PRO A 105 10.90 22.69 2.08
C PRO A 105 12.11 22.40 2.98
N ASN A 106 12.11 21.22 3.60
CA ASN A 106 13.23 20.71 4.41
C ASN A 106 13.61 21.57 5.64
N VAL A 107 12.70 22.42 6.11
CA VAL A 107 12.89 23.19 7.35
C VAL A 107 12.19 22.50 8.51
N THR A 108 12.95 22.18 9.56
CA THR A 108 12.44 21.63 10.81
C THR A 108 13.09 22.31 12.01
N PHE A 109 12.28 22.62 13.01
CA PHE A 109 12.73 23.16 14.31
C PHE A 109 12.87 22.06 15.37
N LYS A 110 12.74 20.78 14.95
CA LYS A 110 12.62 19.62 15.86
C LYS A 110 13.90 18.76 15.92
N ARG A 111 15.00 19.15 15.25
CA ARG A 111 16.24 18.36 15.21
C ARG A 111 16.84 18.18 16.62
N GLY A 112 17.19 16.94 16.95
CA GLY A 112 17.82 16.60 18.23
C GLY A 112 16.87 16.58 19.44
N ALA A 113 15.59 16.86 19.28
CA ALA A 113 14.64 16.91 20.38
C ALA A 113 13.94 15.55 20.68
N GLY A 114 14.30 14.46 19.99
CA GLY A 114 13.63 13.15 20.17
C GLY A 114 12.12 13.25 19.88
N LEU A 115 11.75 14.00 18.86
CA LEU A 115 10.38 14.18 18.41
C LEU A 115 10.14 13.39 17.13
N ARG A 116 8.89 13.07 16.85
CA ARG A 116 8.48 12.24 15.73
C ARG A 116 8.72 12.91 14.37
N GLY A 117 8.56 14.24 14.28
CA GLY A 117 8.72 15.03 13.04
C GLY A 117 10.10 15.66 12.92
N ASN A 118 11.04 14.99 12.25
CA ASN A 118 12.42 15.48 12.08
C ASN A 118 12.84 15.84 10.65
N LYS A 119 12.02 15.52 9.63
CA LYS A 119 12.39 15.67 8.21
C LYS A 119 12.08 17.04 7.61
N GLY A 120 11.20 17.83 8.21
CA GLY A 120 10.86 19.18 7.75
C GLY A 120 10.02 19.23 6.46
N VAL A 121 9.32 18.16 6.13
CA VAL A 121 8.52 18.05 4.88
C VAL A 121 7.00 18.11 5.12
N GLY A 122 6.53 17.87 6.35
CA GLY A 122 5.10 17.77 6.65
C GLY A 122 4.32 19.07 6.39
N VAL A 123 4.83 20.22 6.86
CA VAL A 123 4.16 21.51 6.61
C VAL A 123 4.23 21.87 5.11
N THR A 124 5.30 21.54 4.40
CA THR A 124 5.40 21.69 2.95
C THR A 124 4.31 20.88 2.24
N TYR A 125 4.13 19.62 2.62
CA TYR A 125 3.04 18.78 2.10
C TYR A 125 1.67 19.41 2.37
N LEU A 126 1.40 19.88 3.60
CA LEU A 126 0.14 20.53 3.94
C LEU A 126 -0.09 21.83 3.14
N ALA A 127 0.95 22.63 2.93
CA ALA A 127 0.86 23.91 2.25
C ALA A 127 0.68 23.80 0.73
N TYR A 128 1.41 22.86 0.13
CA TYR A 128 1.44 22.72 -1.33
C TYR A 128 0.71 21.46 -1.85
N GLY A 129 0.18 20.63 -0.96
CA GLY A 129 -0.58 19.44 -1.31
C GLY A 129 -2.08 19.66 -1.47
N PHE A 130 -2.60 20.81 -1.04
CA PHE A 130 -4.03 21.10 -1.00
C PHE A 130 -4.35 22.48 -1.55
N SER A 131 -5.65 22.73 -1.76
CA SER A 131 -6.14 23.98 -2.36
C SER A 131 -6.01 25.18 -1.44
N LEU A 132 -6.16 24.99 -0.13
CA LEU A 132 -6.06 26.05 0.87
C LEU A 132 -5.58 25.49 2.20
N ILE A 133 -4.58 26.13 2.77
CA ILE A 133 -4.21 25.98 4.18
C ILE A 133 -4.39 27.30 4.91
N ARG A 134 -4.91 27.25 6.13
CA ARG A 134 -4.93 28.36 7.10
C ARG A 134 -4.17 27.94 8.34
N VAL A 135 -3.34 28.81 8.84
CA VAL A 135 -2.57 28.57 10.07
C VAL A 135 -2.74 29.74 11.00
N GLN A 136 -3.10 29.44 12.24
CA GLN A 136 -3.18 30.40 13.35
C GLN A 136 -2.29 29.88 14.47
N THR A 137 -1.35 30.70 14.95
CA THR A 137 -0.51 30.35 16.10
C THR A 137 -0.55 31.43 17.14
N LYS A 138 -0.38 31.07 18.40
CA LYS A 138 -0.43 31.95 19.55
C LYS A 138 0.72 31.68 20.50
N GLN A 139 1.34 32.74 20.97
CA GLN A 139 2.34 32.71 22.06
C GLN A 139 2.03 33.82 23.07
N PRO A 140 2.68 33.88 24.26
CA PRO A 140 2.48 34.95 25.26
C PRO A 140 2.77 36.36 24.73
N GLY A 141 2.91 36.75 23.63
CA GLY A 141 3.14 38.05 23.03
C GLY A 141 2.12 38.42 21.96
N GLY A 142 1.29 37.46 21.55
CA GLY A 142 0.31 37.74 20.50
C GLY A 142 -0.06 36.53 19.69
N SER A 143 -0.82 36.76 18.63
CA SER A 143 -1.36 35.76 17.72
C SER A 143 -1.04 36.12 16.29
N ILE A 144 -0.60 35.15 15.51
CA ILE A 144 -0.22 35.28 14.11
C ILE A 144 -1.10 34.35 13.29
N GLY A 145 -1.71 34.87 12.21
CA GLY A 145 -2.51 34.05 11.29
C GLY A 145 -2.23 34.39 9.84
N ALA A 146 -2.19 33.37 9.01
CA ALA A 146 -2.11 33.52 7.57
C ALA A 146 -2.76 32.36 6.84
N SER A 147 -3.08 32.57 5.56
CA SER A 147 -3.50 31.53 4.62
C SER A 147 -2.56 31.46 3.43
N LEU A 148 -2.47 30.28 2.84
CA LEU A 148 -1.79 30.05 1.56
C LEU A 148 -2.76 29.30 0.65
N ARG A 149 -2.98 29.87 -0.54
CA ARG A 149 -3.94 29.36 -1.53
C ARG A 149 -3.23 28.81 -2.75
N GLN A 150 -3.92 27.89 -3.43
CA GLN A 150 -3.48 27.31 -4.71
C GLN A 150 -2.09 26.67 -4.68
N GLY A 151 -1.64 26.19 -3.51
CA GLY A 151 -0.34 25.51 -3.39
C GLY A 151 -0.21 24.33 -4.35
N ARG A 152 -1.22 23.46 -4.39
CA ARG A 152 -1.26 22.30 -5.28
C ARG A 152 -1.33 22.69 -6.75
N GLY A 153 -2.23 23.60 -7.09
CA GLY A 153 -2.38 24.08 -8.46
C GLY A 153 -1.09 24.65 -9.02
N TRP A 154 -0.40 25.47 -8.23
CA TRP A 154 0.92 26.00 -8.64
C TRP A 154 1.99 24.90 -8.79
N ALA A 155 2.03 23.96 -7.86
CA ALA A 155 3.03 22.89 -7.91
C ALA A 155 2.87 22.00 -9.15
N GLU A 156 1.64 21.72 -9.57
CA GLU A 156 1.31 20.89 -10.74
C GLU A 156 1.21 21.67 -12.06
N ASP A 157 1.20 23.01 -12.02
CA ASP A 157 1.12 23.85 -13.22
C ASP A 157 2.41 23.84 -14.03
N ASN A 158 2.41 23.14 -15.16
CA ASN A 158 3.52 23.12 -16.11
C ASN A 158 3.45 24.27 -17.13
N SER A 159 2.34 25.02 -17.15
CA SER A 159 2.14 26.15 -18.10
C SER A 159 2.71 27.48 -17.61
N GLY A 160 3.01 27.59 -16.31
CA GLY A 160 3.46 28.83 -15.68
C GLY A 160 2.35 29.89 -15.52
N LEU A 161 1.08 29.51 -15.69
CA LEU A 161 -0.06 30.43 -15.58
C LEU A 161 -0.47 30.69 -14.13
N ILE A 162 -0.20 29.75 -13.23
CA ILE A 162 -0.54 29.90 -11.82
C ILE A 162 0.63 30.58 -11.09
N PRO A 163 0.42 31.76 -10.50
CA PRO A 163 1.50 32.46 -9.81
C PRO A 163 1.92 31.71 -8.54
N ARG A 164 3.19 31.88 -8.16
CA ARG A 164 3.73 31.31 -6.92
C ARG A 164 2.88 31.77 -5.73
N PRO A 165 2.39 30.83 -4.89
CA PRO A 165 1.56 31.17 -3.75
C PRO A 165 2.32 31.97 -2.71
N LYS A 166 1.63 32.97 -2.14
CA LYS A 166 2.14 33.84 -1.07
C LYS A 166 1.26 33.72 0.14
N LEU A 167 1.83 33.98 1.31
CA LEU A 167 1.06 34.09 2.53
C LEU A 167 0.18 35.36 2.48
N GLU A 168 -1.10 35.14 2.73
CA GLU A 168 -2.07 36.21 2.96
C GLU A 168 -2.29 36.35 4.48
N SER A 169 -1.83 37.45 5.04
CA SER A 169 -2.02 37.75 6.46
C SER A 169 -3.49 37.91 6.79
N LYS A 170 -4.02 37.06 7.67
CA LYS A 170 -5.40 37.10 8.13
C LYS A 170 -5.50 36.44 9.49
N ALA A 171 -6.06 37.17 10.45
CA ALA A 171 -6.48 36.60 11.72
C ALA A 171 -7.74 35.75 11.50
N PHE A 172 -7.73 34.53 12.03
CA PHE A 172 -8.88 33.64 12.08
C PHE A 172 -9.35 33.50 13.51
N SER A 173 -10.66 33.40 13.73
CA SER A 173 -11.16 32.97 15.02
C SER A 173 -10.98 31.47 15.15
N VAL A 174 -10.23 31.06 16.17
CA VAL A 174 -10.05 29.67 16.58
C VAL A 174 -10.48 29.58 18.03
N PRO A 175 -11.74 29.21 18.30
CA PRO A 175 -12.32 29.24 19.65
C PRO A 175 -11.47 28.47 20.67
N GLU A 176 -10.87 27.38 20.22
CA GLU A 176 -10.04 26.49 21.06
C GLU A 176 -8.77 27.21 21.58
N LEU A 177 -8.26 28.23 20.87
CA LEU A 177 -7.08 28.99 21.26
C LEU A 177 -7.40 30.26 22.08
N GLU A 178 -8.65 30.69 22.18
CA GLU A 178 -9.02 31.95 22.82
C GLU A 178 -8.53 32.00 24.28
N HIS A 179 -8.73 30.91 25.01
CA HIS A 179 -8.40 30.81 26.44
C HIS A 179 -7.04 30.13 26.70
N GLU A 180 -6.33 29.65 25.67
CA GLU A 180 -5.03 29.05 25.81
C GLU A 180 -3.90 30.08 25.76
N VAL A 181 -2.82 29.83 26.51
CA VAL A 181 -1.66 30.74 26.57
C VAL A 181 -0.85 30.69 25.28
N SER A 182 -0.72 29.50 24.71
CA SER A 182 -0.02 29.24 23.44
C SER A 182 -0.64 28.06 22.72
N GLY A 183 -0.33 27.90 21.44
CA GLY A 183 -0.80 26.78 20.64
C GLY A 183 -0.80 27.10 19.15
N THR A 184 -1.15 26.10 18.34
CA THR A 184 -1.25 26.26 16.89
C THR A 184 -2.49 25.55 16.36
N SER A 185 -3.11 26.14 15.36
CA SER A 185 -4.19 25.55 14.58
C SER A 185 -3.81 25.49 13.12
N PHE A 186 -3.86 24.31 12.54
CA PHE A 186 -3.77 24.09 11.10
C PHE A 186 -5.13 23.68 10.56
N GLU A 187 -5.62 24.38 9.56
CA GLU A 187 -6.86 24.11 8.86
C GLU A 187 -6.59 23.90 7.38
N VAL A 188 -7.00 22.77 6.84
CA VAL A 188 -6.83 22.39 5.44
C VAL A 188 -8.18 22.19 4.79
N LEU A 189 -8.39 22.86 3.66
CA LEU A 189 -9.57 22.72 2.81
C LEU A 189 -9.20 21.84 1.61
N LEU A 190 -9.94 20.75 1.46
CA LEU A 190 -9.80 19.85 0.33
C LEU A 190 -10.45 20.45 -0.91
N GLY A 191 -9.74 20.41 -2.03
CA GLY A 191 -10.20 20.90 -3.32
C GLY A 191 -10.53 19.77 -4.30
N ASP A 192 -10.64 20.16 -5.57
CA ASP A 192 -10.98 19.24 -6.65
C ASP A 192 -9.77 18.91 -7.54
N SER A 193 -8.56 19.27 -7.13
CA SER A 193 -7.35 18.95 -7.88
C SER A 193 -7.14 17.43 -7.98
N PRO A 194 -6.86 16.88 -9.17
CA PRO A 194 -6.65 15.44 -9.35
C PRO A 194 -5.60 14.82 -8.45
N GLY A 195 -4.57 15.59 -8.09
CA GLY A 195 -3.50 15.14 -7.22
C GLY A 195 -3.80 15.16 -5.72
N GLU A 196 -4.88 15.81 -5.27
CA GLU A 196 -5.23 15.86 -3.85
C GLU A 196 -5.68 14.49 -3.35
N ARG A 197 -5.17 14.09 -2.17
CA ARG A 197 -5.57 12.86 -1.47
C ARG A 197 -5.66 13.11 0.03
N PRO A 198 -6.84 12.96 0.66
CA PRO A 198 -8.16 12.71 0.03
C PRO A 198 -8.72 13.96 -0.69
N ARG A 199 -9.68 13.78 -1.59
CA ARG A 199 -10.45 14.89 -2.20
C ARG A 199 -11.74 15.19 -1.44
N ASP A 200 -12.28 14.19 -0.77
CA ASP A 200 -13.44 14.29 0.09
C ASP A 200 -13.20 13.52 1.38
N LEU A 201 -14.09 13.64 2.33
CA LEU A 201 -13.99 12.98 3.64
C LEU A 201 -14.93 11.78 3.77
N GLY A 202 -15.64 11.42 2.70
CA GLY A 202 -16.59 10.30 2.69
C GLY A 202 -16.03 8.96 2.22
N TRP A 203 -14.77 8.90 1.79
CA TRP A 203 -14.20 7.69 1.17
C TRP A 203 -14.26 6.45 2.06
N ILE A 204 -14.10 6.61 3.38
CA ILE A 204 -14.08 5.50 4.34
C ILE A 204 -15.44 5.19 4.95
N GLY A 205 -16.42 6.08 4.73
CA GLY A 205 -17.78 5.94 5.27
C GLY A 205 -17.93 6.33 6.75
N ALA A 206 -16.88 6.88 7.39
CA ALA A 206 -17.00 7.43 8.74
C ALA A 206 -17.76 8.77 8.70
N ARG A 207 -18.78 8.91 9.55
CA ARG A 207 -19.67 10.09 9.62
C ARG A 207 -19.77 10.69 11.02
N THR A 208 -19.35 9.94 12.04
CA THR A 208 -19.44 10.36 13.45
C THR A 208 -18.06 10.51 14.09
N ALA A 209 -18.00 11.29 15.17
CA ALA A 209 -16.76 11.47 15.93
C ALA A 209 -16.20 10.15 16.48
N MET A 210 -17.06 9.22 16.92
CA MET A 210 -16.66 7.89 17.37
C MET A 210 -15.96 7.10 16.25
N GLN A 211 -16.52 7.11 15.05
CA GLN A 211 -15.95 6.41 13.89
C GLN A 211 -14.59 7.02 13.50
N TRP A 212 -14.53 8.33 13.37
CA TRP A 212 -13.28 9.03 13.04
C TRP A 212 -12.21 8.84 14.13
N LEU A 213 -12.59 8.86 15.41
CA LEU A 213 -11.65 8.61 16.49
C LEU A 213 -11.02 7.22 16.40
N ALA A 214 -11.82 6.17 16.12
CA ALA A 214 -11.32 4.81 15.91
C ALA A 214 -10.38 4.76 14.69
N VAL A 215 -10.76 5.38 13.58
CA VAL A 215 -9.94 5.47 12.36
C VAL A 215 -8.61 6.16 12.63
N LEU A 216 -8.63 7.31 13.32
CA LEU A 216 -7.44 8.08 13.65
C LEU A 216 -6.50 7.32 14.60
N ARG A 217 -7.04 6.58 15.58
CA ARG A 217 -6.23 5.70 16.46
C ARG A 217 -5.53 4.57 15.72
N ILE A 218 -6.10 4.11 14.61
CA ILE A 218 -5.52 2.99 13.82
C ILE A 218 -4.55 3.49 12.75
N LYS A 219 -4.84 4.62 12.11
CA LYS A 219 -4.15 5.06 10.88
C LYS A 219 -3.24 6.26 11.04
N THR A 220 -3.19 6.88 12.22
CA THR A 220 -2.40 8.10 12.44
C THR A 220 -1.60 8.03 13.74
N PRO A 221 -0.66 8.95 13.98
CA PRO A 221 0.08 9.03 15.23
C PRO A 221 -0.77 9.25 16.49
N LEU A 222 -2.07 9.51 16.33
CA LEU A 222 -2.98 9.60 17.47
C LEU A 222 -3.00 8.31 18.29
N GLY A 223 -2.91 7.16 17.61
CA GLY A 223 -2.80 5.85 18.24
C GLY A 223 -1.34 5.43 18.45
N ALA A 224 -0.77 5.76 19.60
CA ALA A 224 0.61 5.42 19.90
C ALA A 224 0.78 3.91 20.17
N VAL A 225 1.70 3.28 19.42
CA VAL A 225 2.17 1.91 19.69
C VAL A 225 3.34 2.00 20.65
N THR A 226 3.11 1.80 21.93
CA THR A 226 4.12 1.91 22.97
C THR A 226 3.94 0.83 24.05
N LEU A 227 5.05 0.41 24.68
CA LEU A 227 5.02 -0.53 25.81
C LEU A 227 4.51 0.10 27.11
N THR A 228 4.78 1.38 27.27
CA THR A 228 4.41 2.15 28.45
C THR A 228 3.60 3.37 28.02
N THR A 229 2.64 3.74 28.82
CA THR A 229 1.87 4.97 28.61
C THR A 229 2.83 6.17 28.49
N PRO A 230 2.79 6.94 27.38
CA PRO A 230 3.64 8.11 27.25
C PRO A 230 3.46 9.09 28.41
N ALA A 231 4.57 9.69 28.85
CA ALA A 231 4.55 10.63 29.98
C ALA A 231 3.66 11.86 29.73
N VAL A 232 3.45 12.21 28.47
CA VAL A 232 2.57 13.31 28.03
C VAL A 232 1.37 12.72 27.32
N GLN A 233 0.22 12.76 27.96
CA GLN A 233 -1.06 12.31 27.43
C GLN A 233 -1.95 13.52 27.16
N PRO A 234 -2.15 13.95 25.93
CA PRO A 234 -3.08 15.02 25.63
C PRO A 234 -4.53 14.54 25.77
N LYS A 235 -5.38 15.41 26.32
CA LYS A 235 -6.82 15.26 26.18
C LYS A 235 -7.18 15.59 24.72
N VAL A 236 -7.71 14.62 23.99
CA VAL A 236 -8.09 14.78 22.60
C VAL A 236 -9.61 14.92 22.48
N THR A 237 -10.07 15.94 21.79
CA THR A 237 -11.47 16.12 21.43
C THR A 237 -11.60 16.02 19.92
N VAL A 238 -12.49 15.14 19.45
CA VAL A 238 -12.80 14.99 18.02
C VAL A 238 -14.22 15.45 17.79
N GLN A 239 -14.40 16.41 16.91
CA GLN A 239 -15.70 16.92 16.46
C GLN A 239 -15.84 16.64 14.97
N VAL A 240 -17.00 16.14 14.58
CA VAL A 240 -17.31 15.81 13.18
C VAL A 240 -18.65 16.40 12.81
N VAL A 241 -18.67 17.17 11.72
CA VAL A 241 -19.88 17.62 11.04
C VAL A 241 -20.06 16.72 9.82
N ASP A 242 -21.13 15.99 9.76
CA ASP A 242 -21.45 15.11 8.66
C ASP A 242 -21.91 15.85 7.39
N PRO A 243 -22.14 15.19 6.24
CA PRO A 243 -22.61 15.85 5.02
C PRO A 243 -23.97 16.56 5.16
N GLU A 244 -24.82 16.10 6.06
CA GLU A 244 -26.13 16.69 6.36
C GLU A 244 -26.01 17.93 7.25
N GLY A 245 -24.93 18.06 8.01
CA GLY A 245 -24.63 19.15 8.91
C GLY A 245 -24.83 18.83 10.39
N ASP A 246 -25.08 17.55 10.71
CA ASP A 246 -25.20 17.08 12.07
C ASP A 246 -23.82 16.94 12.71
N MET A 247 -23.66 17.49 13.94
CA MET A 247 -22.39 17.48 14.65
C MET A 247 -22.38 16.44 15.75
N THR A 248 -21.29 15.68 15.79
CA THR A 248 -20.97 14.72 16.88
C THR A 248 -19.64 15.07 17.52
N GLU A 249 -19.47 14.73 18.80
CA GLU A 249 -18.24 14.96 19.55
C GLU A 249 -17.86 13.71 20.38
N GLU A 250 -16.57 13.40 20.42
CA GLU A 250 -15.98 12.36 21.26
C GLU A 250 -14.70 12.84 21.92
N GLN A 251 -14.40 12.31 23.09
CA GLN A 251 -13.20 12.63 23.85
C GLN A 251 -12.39 11.40 24.16
N LEU A 252 -11.06 11.52 24.02
CA LEU A 252 -10.10 10.47 24.33
C LEU A 252 -9.15 10.95 25.43
N GLY A 253 -9.02 10.18 26.49
CA GLY A 253 -8.11 10.48 27.62
C GLY A 253 -6.69 9.91 27.44
N SER A 254 -6.51 8.89 26.60
CA SER A 254 -5.22 8.22 26.33
C SER A 254 -5.03 8.01 24.84
N THR A 255 -3.88 8.46 24.32
CA THR A 255 -3.52 8.30 22.91
C THR A 255 -2.85 6.95 22.66
N GLU A 256 -3.62 5.87 22.70
CA GLU A 256 -3.15 4.51 22.44
C GLU A 256 -3.72 3.97 21.13
N TYR A 257 -2.92 3.14 20.47
CA TYR A 257 -3.37 2.42 19.27
C TYR A 257 -4.65 1.63 19.60
N TYR A 258 -5.55 1.51 18.62
CA TYR A 258 -6.73 0.66 18.78
C TYR A 258 -6.35 -0.78 18.45
N TYR A 259 -6.09 -1.58 19.49
CA TYR A 259 -5.58 -2.94 19.32
C TYR A 259 -6.70 -3.94 19.01
N PRO A 260 -6.42 -5.02 18.24
CA PRO A 260 -7.38 -6.09 18.00
C PRO A 260 -7.92 -6.79 19.25
N HIS A 261 -7.19 -6.75 20.36
CA HIS A 261 -7.67 -7.31 21.63
C HIS A 261 -8.74 -6.44 22.30
N GLU A 262 -8.98 -5.21 21.80
CA GLU A 262 -10.10 -4.35 22.21
C GLU A 262 -11.40 -4.70 21.45
N PHE A 263 -11.36 -5.61 20.46
CA PHE A 263 -12.55 -6.02 19.71
C PHE A 263 -13.54 -6.75 20.63
N PRO A 264 -14.86 -6.62 20.39
CA PRO A 264 -15.87 -7.36 21.15
C PRO A 264 -15.63 -8.87 21.08
N GLY A 265 -15.68 -9.55 22.22
CA GLY A 265 -15.55 -11.00 22.28
C GLY A 265 -14.74 -11.50 23.47
N LYS A 266 -14.42 -12.79 23.47
CA LYS A 266 -13.55 -13.42 24.46
C LYS A 266 -12.11 -13.25 24.06
N VAL A 267 -11.36 -12.52 24.87
CA VAL A 267 -9.96 -12.17 24.59
C VAL A 267 -9.11 -12.59 25.79
N GLN A 268 -7.94 -13.17 25.51
CA GLN A 268 -6.96 -13.52 26.56
C GLN A 268 -5.52 -13.27 26.09
N ALA A 269 -4.68 -12.81 27.00
CA ALA A 269 -3.25 -12.76 26.76
C ALA A 269 -2.66 -14.18 26.77
N LEU A 270 -1.68 -14.42 25.89
CA LEU A 270 -1.02 -15.73 25.81
C LEU A 270 -0.26 -16.08 27.09
N GLY A 271 0.35 -15.09 27.76
CA GLY A 271 0.99 -15.25 29.06
C GLY A 271 0.03 -15.74 30.13
N ASP A 272 -1.19 -15.22 30.18
CA ASP A 272 -2.22 -15.65 31.13
C ASP A 272 -2.66 -17.09 30.85
N ILE A 273 -2.80 -17.46 29.59
CA ILE A 273 -3.10 -18.84 29.18
C ILE A 273 -1.99 -19.80 29.66
N LYS A 274 -0.71 -19.45 29.41
CA LYS A 274 0.45 -20.24 29.84
C LYS A 274 0.47 -20.41 31.35
N THR A 275 0.33 -19.31 32.08
CA THR A 275 0.30 -19.30 33.55
C THR A 275 -0.85 -20.14 34.11
N ALA A 276 -2.03 -20.06 33.52
CA ALA A 276 -3.17 -20.88 33.93
C ALA A 276 -2.93 -22.38 33.66
N MET A 277 -2.30 -22.72 32.54
CA MET A 277 -1.95 -24.12 32.23
C MET A 277 -0.86 -24.70 33.15
N GLU A 278 0.11 -23.91 33.56
CA GLU A 278 1.19 -24.33 34.46
C GLU A 278 0.68 -24.73 35.86
N LYS A 279 -0.37 -24.08 36.33
CA LYS A 279 -0.99 -24.39 37.65
C LYS A 279 -1.71 -25.75 37.65
N ILE A 280 -1.95 -26.36 36.49
CA ILE A 280 -2.69 -27.61 36.35
C ILE A 280 -1.70 -28.75 36.03
N GLN A 281 -1.78 -29.84 36.81
CA GLN A 281 -0.97 -31.05 36.57
C GLN A 281 -1.61 -31.95 35.50
N GLY A 282 -0.77 -32.58 34.69
CA GLY A 282 -1.17 -33.52 33.66
C GLY A 282 -0.56 -33.19 32.29
N ASP A 283 -0.91 -33.98 31.31
CA ASP A 283 -0.57 -33.72 29.88
C ASP A 283 -1.34 -32.53 29.31
N ALA A 284 -1.01 -32.09 28.12
CA ALA A 284 -1.62 -30.90 27.48
C ALA A 284 -3.15 -30.99 27.38
N ASN A 285 -3.69 -32.18 27.05
CA ASN A 285 -5.13 -32.38 26.91
C ASN A 285 -5.84 -32.33 28.26
N THR A 286 -5.27 -32.94 29.30
CA THR A 286 -5.77 -32.90 30.67
C THR A 286 -5.76 -31.47 31.20
N LYS A 287 -4.66 -30.75 30.98
CA LYS A 287 -4.53 -29.34 31.38
C LYS A 287 -5.61 -28.50 30.70
N PHE A 288 -5.77 -28.63 29.37
CA PHE A 288 -6.80 -27.90 28.63
C PHE A 288 -8.22 -28.25 29.12
N ALA A 289 -8.52 -29.52 29.37
CA ALA A 289 -9.84 -29.93 29.85
C ALA A 289 -10.21 -29.26 31.19
N LYS A 290 -9.24 -29.12 32.10
CA LYS A 290 -9.41 -28.53 33.42
C LYS A 290 -9.34 -27.01 33.48
N LEU A 291 -8.92 -26.33 32.38
CA LEU A 291 -8.90 -24.88 32.32
C LEU A 291 -10.28 -24.27 32.52
N PRO A 292 -10.38 -23.10 33.18
CA PRO A 292 -11.61 -22.29 33.22
C PRO A 292 -12.13 -21.94 31.82
N ASN A 293 -13.45 -21.71 31.73
CA ASN A 293 -14.10 -21.41 30.46
C ASN A 293 -13.64 -20.08 29.83
N GLU A 294 -13.07 -19.17 30.62
CA GLU A 294 -12.51 -17.91 30.14
C GLU A 294 -11.34 -18.11 29.18
N PHE A 295 -10.58 -19.22 29.31
CA PHE A 295 -9.45 -19.59 28.44
C PHE A 295 -9.84 -20.50 27.27
N LYS A 296 -11.14 -20.73 27.05
CA LYS A 296 -11.66 -21.62 26.02
C LYS A 296 -12.57 -20.87 25.05
N LYS A 297 -12.55 -21.26 23.78
CA LYS A 297 -13.34 -20.65 22.70
C LYS A 297 -13.10 -19.14 22.60
N LEU A 298 -11.84 -18.77 22.55
CA LEU A 298 -11.39 -17.37 22.45
C LEU A 298 -11.65 -16.83 21.03
N ASP A 299 -12.10 -15.62 20.95
CA ASP A 299 -12.25 -14.86 19.73
C ASP A 299 -10.89 -14.24 19.31
N CYS A 300 -10.08 -13.84 20.30
CA CYS A 300 -8.75 -13.30 20.08
C CYS A 300 -7.80 -13.78 21.18
N MET A 301 -6.58 -14.15 20.79
CA MET A 301 -5.41 -14.28 21.66
C MET A 301 -4.42 -13.20 21.28
N TYR A 302 -3.75 -12.61 22.28
CA TYR A 302 -2.73 -11.60 22.02
C TYR A 302 -1.53 -11.75 22.94
N GLU A 303 -0.42 -11.12 22.58
CA GLU A 303 0.78 -11.04 23.42
C GLU A 303 1.63 -9.83 23.04
N ILE A 304 2.44 -9.37 24.00
CA ILE A 304 3.42 -8.33 23.80
C ILE A 304 4.78 -8.88 24.24
N TRP A 305 5.77 -8.80 23.37
CA TRP A 305 7.15 -9.17 23.66
C TRP A 305 8.03 -7.93 23.62
N GLU A 306 8.67 -7.65 24.74
CA GLU A 306 9.67 -6.59 24.85
C GLU A 306 11.02 -7.05 24.31
N GLY A 307 11.92 -6.11 23.96
CA GLY A 307 13.24 -6.41 23.43
C GLY A 307 14.03 -7.39 24.30
N GLU A 308 14.01 -7.21 25.62
CA GLU A 308 14.69 -8.11 26.57
C GLU A 308 14.14 -9.54 26.49
N SER A 309 12.81 -9.68 26.37
CA SER A 309 12.19 -11.00 26.23
C SER A 309 12.45 -11.64 24.87
N ILE A 310 12.70 -10.85 23.81
CA ILE A 310 13.08 -11.36 22.49
C ILE A 310 14.54 -11.84 22.50
N LEU A 311 15.43 -11.12 23.17
CA LEU A 311 16.88 -11.39 23.23
C LEU A 311 17.26 -12.51 24.18
N SER A 312 16.37 -12.92 25.09
CA SER A 312 16.65 -13.96 26.09
C SER A 312 16.90 -15.33 25.47
N ASP A 313 17.88 -16.07 25.95
CA ASP A 313 18.18 -17.44 25.56
C ASP A 313 17.02 -18.43 25.79
N GLN A 314 16.12 -18.11 26.72
CA GLN A 314 14.91 -18.89 27.04
C GLN A 314 13.67 -18.38 26.26
N SER A 315 13.86 -17.45 25.36
CA SER A 315 12.80 -16.82 24.58
C SER A 315 12.14 -17.78 23.59
N ASP A 316 10.86 -17.57 23.36
CA ASP A 316 10.17 -18.17 22.21
C ASP A 316 10.81 -17.77 20.85
N PHE A 317 11.68 -16.74 20.82
CA PHE A 317 12.42 -16.27 19.62
C PHE A 317 13.86 -16.78 19.53
N HIS A 318 14.32 -17.58 20.49
CA HIS A 318 15.68 -18.13 20.47
C HIS A 318 15.98 -18.87 19.15
N GLY A 319 17.12 -18.56 18.52
CA GLY A 319 17.57 -19.18 17.27
C GLY A 319 16.78 -18.75 16.02
N VAL A 320 15.91 -17.74 16.10
CA VAL A 320 15.14 -17.22 14.96
C VAL A 320 15.91 -16.14 14.21
N LEU A 321 16.57 -15.26 14.96
CA LEU A 321 17.33 -14.13 14.44
C LEU A 321 18.82 -14.48 14.35
N ASP A 322 19.50 -13.94 13.35
CA ASP A 322 20.95 -14.03 13.27
C ASP A 322 21.63 -12.97 14.19
N PRO A 323 22.97 -13.07 14.43
CA PRO A 323 23.66 -12.15 15.33
C PRO A 323 23.54 -10.66 14.94
N GLU A 324 23.46 -10.34 13.64
CA GLU A 324 23.29 -8.98 13.17
C GLU A 324 21.88 -8.44 13.47
N GLU A 325 20.87 -9.29 13.31
CA GLU A 325 19.48 -8.95 13.63
C GLU A 325 19.26 -8.78 15.14
N LEU A 326 19.94 -9.55 16.00
CA LEU A 326 19.90 -9.36 17.45
C LEU A 326 20.46 -7.98 17.85
N ILE A 327 21.53 -7.52 17.20
CA ILE A 327 22.07 -6.15 17.41
C ILE A 327 21.03 -5.10 16.99
N LEU A 328 20.27 -5.34 15.91
CA LEU A 328 19.20 -4.43 15.49
C LEU A 328 18.05 -4.38 16.50
N VAL A 329 17.68 -5.54 17.09
CA VAL A 329 16.64 -5.59 18.15
C VAL A 329 17.03 -4.71 19.33
N GLU A 330 18.28 -4.80 19.79
CA GLU A 330 18.79 -4.01 20.90
C GLU A 330 18.87 -2.52 20.53
N ARG A 331 19.50 -2.21 19.40
CA ARG A 331 19.71 -0.84 18.91
C ARG A 331 18.39 -0.07 18.74
N HIS A 332 17.41 -0.70 18.12
CA HIS A 332 16.12 -0.08 17.81
C HIS A 332 15.06 -0.33 18.87
N LYS A 333 15.44 -0.88 20.03
CA LYS A 333 14.53 -1.19 21.15
C LYS A 333 13.24 -1.84 20.65
N VAL A 334 13.40 -2.91 19.86
CA VAL A 334 12.30 -3.57 19.19
C VAL A 334 11.35 -4.18 20.20
N HIS A 335 10.06 -3.98 20.01
CA HIS A 335 9.03 -4.77 20.67
C HIS A 335 8.00 -5.26 19.65
N VAL A 336 7.34 -6.36 19.99
CA VAL A 336 6.36 -7.01 19.11
C VAL A 336 5.04 -7.11 19.85
N TYR A 337 4.01 -6.52 19.30
CA TYR A 337 2.63 -6.83 19.65
C TYR A 337 2.07 -7.78 18.61
N ALA A 338 1.32 -8.78 19.04
CA ALA A 338 0.58 -9.60 18.11
C ALA A 338 -0.78 -10.03 18.65
N ALA A 339 -1.74 -10.09 17.74
CA ALA A 339 -3.06 -10.65 17.99
C ALA A 339 -3.37 -11.74 16.96
N PHE A 340 -4.03 -12.79 17.42
CA PHE A 340 -4.44 -13.92 16.60
C PHE A 340 -5.95 -14.14 16.77
N LEU A 341 -6.71 -13.77 15.72
CA LEU A 341 -8.16 -13.89 15.72
C LEU A 341 -8.63 -15.31 15.40
N SER A 342 -9.78 -15.69 15.92
CA SER A 342 -10.36 -17.00 15.65
C SER A 342 -10.82 -17.15 14.19
N SER A 343 -11.17 -16.07 13.51
CA SER A 343 -11.56 -16.05 12.10
C SER A 343 -11.12 -14.73 11.45
N SER A 344 -10.65 -14.79 10.21
CA SER A 344 -10.36 -13.60 9.40
C SER A 344 -11.60 -12.76 9.06
N LYS A 345 -12.80 -13.32 9.24
CA LYS A 345 -14.08 -12.60 9.09
C LYS A 345 -14.25 -11.51 10.15
N GLN A 346 -13.61 -11.65 11.31
CA GLN A 346 -13.69 -10.65 12.38
C GLN A 346 -13.13 -9.28 11.96
N TRP A 347 -12.19 -9.23 11.00
CA TRP A 347 -11.73 -7.96 10.44
C TRP A 347 -12.84 -7.22 9.67
N SER A 348 -13.62 -7.96 8.88
CA SER A 348 -14.77 -7.37 8.19
C SER A 348 -15.89 -7.02 9.16
N ASP A 349 -16.15 -7.87 10.16
CA ASP A 349 -17.17 -7.63 11.17
C ASP A 349 -16.87 -6.38 12.00
N PHE A 350 -15.61 -6.20 12.40
CA PHE A 350 -15.15 -4.99 13.07
C PHE A 350 -15.36 -3.74 12.21
N ASN A 351 -14.94 -3.79 10.95
CA ASN A 351 -15.10 -2.66 10.03
C ASN A 351 -16.57 -2.35 9.71
N ASP A 352 -17.34 -3.38 9.35
CA ASP A 352 -18.67 -3.24 8.74
C ASP A 352 -19.79 -3.08 9.79
N ASN A 353 -19.68 -3.80 10.93
CA ASN A 353 -20.74 -3.89 11.93
C ASN A 353 -20.39 -3.15 13.23
N VAL A 354 -19.15 -3.24 13.72
CA VAL A 354 -18.75 -2.57 14.96
C VAL A 354 -18.53 -1.08 14.71
N LEU A 355 -17.77 -0.73 13.70
CA LEU A 355 -17.51 0.66 13.33
C LEU A 355 -18.52 1.23 12.32
N GLY A 356 -19.23 0.39 11.58
CA GLY A 356 -20.20 0.84 10.57
C GLY A 356 -19.58 1.62 9.42
N LEU A 357 -18.36 1.28 9.03
CA LEU A 357 -17.63 1.92 7.94
C LEU A 357 -18.03 1.35 6.57
N ARG A 358 -17.46 1.92 5.52
CA ARG A 358 -17.73 1.47 4.15
C ARG A 358 -17.31 0.01 3.98
N LYS A 359 -18.24 -0.84 3.56
CA LYS A 359 -17.99 -2.26 3.32
C LYS A 359 -16.89 -2.46 2.28
N GLY A 360 -15.98 -3.42 2.56
CA GLY A 360 -14.86 -3.75 1.70
C GLY A 360 -13.61 -2.87 1.89
N GLN A 361 -13.69 -1.79 2.67
CA GLN A 361 -12.53 -0.95 3.02
C GLN A 361 -12.09 -1.20 4.46
N ARG A 362 -11.38 -2.29 4.69
CA ARG A 362 -10.89 -2.64 6.02
C ARG A 362 -9.84 -1.65 6.50
N ILE A 363 -10.09 -0.96 7.61
CA ILE A 363 -9.09 -0.09 8.26
C ILE A 363 -8.04 -0.87 9.03
N MET A 364 -8.36 -2.11 9.43
CA MET A 364 -7.45 -3.04 10.09
C MET A 364 -7.63 -4.43 9.49
N GLN A 365 -6.53 -5.16 9.33
CA GLN A 365 -6.52 -6.51 8.76
C GLN A 365 -5.35 -7.33 9.30
N GLY A 366 -5.35 -8.63 9.04
CA GLY A 366 -4.20 -9.49 9.29
C GLY A 366 -2.99 -9.09 8.45
N GLY A 367 -1.81 -9.31 8.98
CA GLY A 367 -0.54 -8.99 8.34
C GLY A 367 0.51 -8.49 9.32
N LEU A 368 1.68 -8.15 8.79
CA LEU A 368 2.78 -7.50 9.51
C LEU A 368 2.68 -5.99 9.34
N GLN A 369 2.43 -5.27 10.42
CA GLN A 369 2.47 -3.82 10.46
C GLN A 369 3.80 -3.36 11.09
N LEU A 370 4.54 -2.52 10.37
CA LEU A 370 5.71 -1.87 10.95
C LEU A 370 5.28 -0.59 11.66
N ALA A 371 5.94 -0.30 12.78
CA ALA A 371 5.75 0.94 13.51
C ALA A 371 7.10 1.56 13.89
N CYS A 372 7.19 2.87 13.88
CA CYS A 372 8.40 3.61 14.26
C CYS A 372 8.03 4.78 15.16
N ASP A 373 8.77 4.91 16.28
CA ASP A 373 8.61 6.02 17.23
C ASP A 373 7.14 6.20 17.70
N GLY A 374 6.48 5.08 17.95
CA GLY A 374 5.09 5.01 18.39
C GLY A 374 4.04 5.15 17.31
N MET A 375 4.42 5.18 16.04
CA MET A 375 3.50 5.39 14.93
C MET A 375 3.54 4.22 13.93
N VAL A 376 2.39 3.66 13.59
CA VAL A 376 2.28 2.69 12.48
C VAL A 376 2.67 3.34 11.16
N GLN A 377 3.33 2.58 10.28
CA GLN A 377 3.91 3.07 9.02
C GLN A 377 3.43 2.21 7.85
N GLY A 378 3.01 2.85 6.77
CA GLY A 378 2.58 2.15 5.57
C GLY A 378 1.39 1.21 5.75
N ASP A 379 1.15 0.37 4.76
CA ASP A 379 0.14 -0.68 4.80
C ASP A 379 0.69 -1.98 5.40
N PRO A 380 -0.17 -2.84 5.98
CA PRO A 380 0.28 -4.13 6.48
C PRO A 380 0.89 -5.01 5.39
N LEU A 381 2.07 -5.54 5.64
CA LEU A 381 2.77 -6.47 4.77
C LEU A 381 2.23 -7.89 4.95
N VAL A 382 2.34 -8.71 3.92
CA VAL A 382 2.04 -10.14 4.02
C VAL A 382 3.09 -10.81 4.91
N ILE A 383 2.67 -11.61 5.90
CA ILE A 383 3.60 -12.41 6.70
C ILE A 383 4.08 -13.57 5.82
N PRO A 384 5.40 -13.72 5.56
CA PRO A 384 5.91 -14.70 4.60
C PRO A 384 5.92 -16.13 5.19
N LEU A 385 4.74 -16.72 5.39
CA LEU A 385 4.59 -18.08 5.87
C LEU A 385 4.81 -19.08 4.74
N THR A 386 5.74 -20.02 4.93
CA THR A 386 6.01 -21.12 3.99
C THR A 386 5.08 -22.32 4.20
N SER A 387 4.49 -22.45 5.37
CA SER A 387 3.52 -23.48 5.71
C SER A 387 2.32 -22.88 6.42
N THR A 388 1.14 -23.51 6.25
CA THR A 388 -0.09 -23.05 6.92
C THR A 388 -0.48 -21.61 6.58
N ILE A 389 -0.37 -21.25 5.30
CA ILE A 389 -0.67 -19.93 4.74
C ILE A 389 -2.06 -19.41 5.16
N GLY A 390 -3.04 -20.30 5.38
CA GLY A 390 -4.38 -19.93 5.85
C GLY A 390 -4.43 -19.12 7.15
N TYR A 391 -3.36 -19.13 7.96
CA TYR A 391 -3.31 -18.34 9.20
C TYR A 391 -2.76 -16.92 9.01
N GLN A 392 -2.25 -16.57 7.84
CA GLN A 392 -1.77 -15.20 7.55
C GLN A 392 -2.85 -14.16 7.85
N ALA A 393 -4.06 -14.43 7.39
CA ALA A 393 -5.19 -13.51 7.58
C ALA A 393 -5.74 -13.46 9.02
N ASN A 394 -5.36 -14.39 9.89
CA ASN A 394 -5.79 -14.39 11.29
C ASN A 394 -4.88 -13.59 12.21
N ALA A 395 -3.61 -13.44 11.85
CA ALA A 395 -2.61 -12.78 12.67
C ALA A 395 -2.46 -11.31 12.27
N HIS A 396 -2.46 -10.41 13.27
CA HIS A 396 -2.05 -9.02 13.14
C HIS A 396 -0.83 -8.82 14.03
N VAL A 397 0.31 -8.57 13.42
CA VAL A 397 1.59 -8.43 14.10
C VAL A 397 2.11 -7.02 13.91
N ILE A 398 2.40 -6.30 14.98
CA ILE A 398 3.05 -4.99 14.95
C ILE A 398 4.48 -5.16 15.45
N VAL A 399 5.46 -4.84 14.62
CA VAL A 399 6.86 -4.73 15.03
C VAL A 399 7.22 -3.26 15.12
N HIS A 400 7.46 -2.80 16.35
CA HIS A 400 7.81 -1.42 16.65
C HIS A 400 9.33 -1.25 16.77
N LEU A 401 9.82 -0.17 16.19
CA LEU A 401 11.22 0.23 16.12
C LEU A 401 11.38 1.64 16.69
N THR A 402 12.41 1.88 17.47
CA THR A 402 12.83 3.24 17.84
C THR A 402 13.92 3.69 16.87
N ASP A 403 13.85 4.92 16.39
CA ASP A 403 14.82 5.49 15.43
C ASP A 403 15.00 4.63 14.16
N GLY A 404 13.93 3.98 13.69
CA GLY A 404 13.96 3.12 12.50
C GLY A 404 14.16 3.87 11.17
N ASN A 405 14.08 5.20 11.18
CA ASN A 405 14.34 6.13 10.09
C ASN A 405 13.78 5.68 8.71
N PRO A 406 12.45 5.50 8.58
CA PRO A 406 11.81 5.13 7.32
C PRO A 406 12.03 6.20 6.25
N ASP A 407 11.64 5.91 4.99
CA ASP A 407 11.69 6.85 3.87
C ASP A 407 10.88 8.15 4.11
N MET A 408 10.93 9.08 3.15
CA MET A 408 10.26 10.38 3.26
C MET A 408 8.74 10.24 3.40
N GLY A 409 8.14 9.30 2.66
CA GLY A 409 6.72 8.95 2.72
C GLY A 409 6.33 8.05 3.88
N ARG A 410 7.29 7.63 4.70
CA ARG A 410 7.11 6.73 5.85
C ARG A 410 6.50 5.36 5.50
N LYS A 411 6.82 4.85 4.32
CA LYS A 411 6.26 3.58 3.80
C LYS A 411 7.30 2.48 3.68
N VAL A 412 8.55 2.84 3.51
CA VAL A 412 9.65 1.90 3.28
C VAL A 412 10.68 2.00 4.39
N PHE A 413 11.04 0.86 4.94
CA PHE A 413 12.13 0.68 5.89
C PHE A 413 13.35 0.10 5.21
N GLN A 414 14.52 0.22 5.85
CA GLN A 414 15.73 -0.44 5.41
C GLN A 414 15.51 -1.95 5.30
N PRO A 415 16.07 -2.62 4.26
CA PRO A 415 15.82 -4.05 4.01
C PRO A 415 16.12 -4.96 5.20
N GLU A 416 17.15 -4.61 5.99
CA GLU A 416 17.55 -5.36 7.18
C GLU A 416 16.47 -5.34 8.26
N LEU A 417 15.90 -4.16 8.52
CA LEU A 417 14.84 -3.97 9.51
C LEU A 417 13.56 -4.68 9.08
N LYS A 418 13.23 -4.61 7.79
CA LYS A 418 12.08 -5.32 7.22
C LYS A 418 12.26 -6.84 7.37
N ARG A 419 13.41 -7.39 7.00
CA ARG A 419 13.72 -8.84 7.09
C ARG A 419 13.62 -9.34 8.52
N MET A 420 14.23 -8.63 9.48
CA MET A 420 14.14 -8.93 10.91
C MET A 420 12.67 -8.97 11.35
N ALA A 421 11.88 -7.96 10.99
CA ALA A 421 10.47 -7.87 11.35
C ALA A 421 9.64 -9.02 10.75
N GLU A 422 9.91 -9.43 9.51
CA GLU A 422 9.27 -10.57 8.86
C GLU A 422 9.58 -11.89 9.58
N ARG A 423 10.83 -12.12 10.02
CA ARG A 423 11.21 -13.30 10.80
C ARG A 423 10.49 -13.31 12.16
N LEU A 424 10.44 -12.16 12.85
CA LEU A 424 9.69 -12.03 14.10
C LEU A 424 8.21 -12.34 13.90
N ALA A 425 7.60 -11.82 12.84
CA ALA A 425 6.19 -12.06 12.52
C ALA A 425 5.89 -13.55 12.21
N VAL A 426 6.73 -14.20 11.41
CA VAL A 426 6.60 -15.64 11.11
C VAL A 426 6.68 -16.46 12.40
N ARG A 427 7.66 -16.13 13.26
CA ARG A 427 7.80 -16.82 14.55
C ARG A 427 6.61 -16.63 15.45
N THR A 428 6.09 -15.41 15.53
CA THR A 428 4.91 -15.05 16.31
C THR A 428 3.70 -15.88 15.91
N VAL A 429 3.43 -16.01 14.60
CA VAL A 429 2.35 -16.90 14.12
C VAL A 429 2.58 -18.35 14.53
N THR A 430 3.83 -18.81 14.49
CA THR A 430 4.19 -20.17 14.91
C THR A 430 3.94 -20.39 16.42
N ILE A 431 4.16 -19.37 17.25
CA ILE A 431 3.85 -19.41 18.68
C ILE A 431 2.34 -19.57 18.89
N PHE A 432 1.51 -18.73 18.28
CA PHE A 432 0.06 -18.82 18.40
C PHE A 432 -0.50 -20.16 17.89
N LYS A 433 0.09 -20.74 16.85
CA LYS A 433 -0.33 -22.05 16.33
C LYS A 433 -0.26 -23.18 17.37
N ARG A 434 0.63 -23.10 18.36
CA ARG A 434 0.70 -24.07 19.45
C ARG A 434 -0.50 -24.00 20.41
N HIS A 435 -1.28 -22.90 20.33
CA HIS A 435 -2.39 -22.59 21.22
C HIS A 435 -3.76 -22.60 20.50
N LEU A 436 -3.84 -23.15 19.28
CA LEU A 436 -5.08 -23.19 18.50
C LEU A 436 -6.26 -23.88 19.17
N GLN A 437 -6.01 -24.79 20.12
CA GLN A 437 -7.04 -25.45 20.93
C GLN A 437 -7.89 -24.47 21.75
N HIS A 438 -7.33 -23.29 22.10
CA HIS A 438 -8.03 -22.25 22.85
C HIS A 438 -8.96 -21.41 21.97
N ARG A 439 -8.76 -21.43 20.67
CA ARG A 439 -9.51 -20.65 19.69
C ARG A 439 -10.97 -21.10 19.63
N ARG A 440 -11.89 -20.17 19.43
CA ARG A 440 -13.25 -20.48 19.04
C ARG A 440 -13.23 -21.21 17.69
N PRO A 441 -13.84 -22.39 17.57
CA PRO A 441 -14.07 -22.99 16.26
C PRO A 441 -14.87 -22.01 15.41
N GLU A 442 -14.55 -21.89 14.13
CA GLU A 442 -15.40 -21.10 13.23
C GLU A 442 -16.83 -21.65 13.31
N ALA A 443 -17.77 -20.80 13.72
CA ALA A 443 -19.17 -21.15 13.76
C ALA A 443 -19.71 -21.22 12.33
N GLY A 444 -19.92 -22.42 11.86
CA GLY A 444 -20.55 -22.78 10.61
C GLY A 444 -20.58 -24.30 10.53
N PRO A 445 -21.55 -24.91 9.88
CA PRO A 445 -21.41 -26.33 9.62
C PRO A 445 -20.08 -26.54 8.92
N PRO A 446 -19.18 -27.42 9.44
CA PRO A 446 -17.90 -27.66 8.82
C PRO A 446 -18.18 -28.14 7.39
N ASN A 447 -17.64 -27.43 6.43
CA ASN A 447 -17.64 -27.78 5.01
C ASN A 447 -18.94 -27.68 4.18
N ILE A 448 -20.11 -27.29 4.70
CA ILE A 448 -21.25 -27.09 3.80
C ILE A 448 -21.03 -25.88 2.90
N SER A 449 -20.46 -24.80 3.41
CA SER A 449 -20.13 -23.63 2.57
C SER A 449 -18.96 -23.93 1.62
N ALA A 450 -17.92 -24.64 2.06
CA ALA A 450 -16.81 -25.08 1.22
C ALA A 450 -17.27 -26.14 0.20
N SER A 451 -18.09 -27.10 0.60
CA SER A 451 -18.72 -28.08 -0.30
C SER A 451 -19.67 -27.40 -1.28
N LYS A 452 -20.46 -26.43 -0.83
CA LYS A 452 -21.37 -25.69 -1.70
C LYS A 452 -20.57 -24.81 -2.69
N ALA A 453 -19.57 -24.09 -2.22
CA ALA A 453 -18.68 -23.31 -3.07
C ALA A 453 -17.93 -24.18 -4.09
N LEU A 454 -17.44 -25.36 -3.66
CA LEU A 454 -16.84 -26.34 -4.56
C LEU A 454 -17.85 -26.89 -5.57
N HIS A 455 -19.07 -27.19 -5.15
CA HIS A 455 -20.13 -27.65 -6.05
C HIS A 455 -20.54 -26.57 -7.05
N GLU A 456 -20.73 -25.35 -6.60
CA GLU A 456 -21.03 -24.19 -7.47
C GLU A 456 -19.89 -23.92 -8.45
N TRP A 457 -18.64 -23.99 -7.97
CA TRP A 457 -17.47 -23.85 -8.84
C TRP A 457 -17.39 -24.96 -9.89
N LYS A 458 -17.57 -26.24 -9.50
CA LYS A 458 -17.60 -27.36 -10.45
C LYS A 458 -18.68 -27.17 -11.49
N LYS A 459 -19.91 -26.84 -11.07
CA LYS A 459 -21.04 -26.60 -11.97
C LYS A 459 -20.79 -25.42 -12.93
N ALA A 460 -20.17 -24.35 -12.43
CA ALA A 460 -19.78 -23.21 -13.23
C ALA A 460 -18.75 -23.61 -14.30
N GLN A 461 -17.75 -24.44 -13.93
CA GLN A 461 -16.73 -24.93 -14.85
C GLN A 461 -17.30 -25.90 -15.91
N GLU A 462 -18.21 -26.80 -15.51
CA GLU A 462 -18.92 -27.66 -16.47
C GLU A 462 -19.74 -26.83 -17.47
N THR A 463 -20.50 -25.85 -16.96
CA THR A 463 -21.27 -24.94 -17.84
C THR A 463 -20.37 -24.12 -18.77
N TYR A 464 -19.23 -23.68 -18.27
CA TYR A 464 -18.28 -22.91 -19.08
C TYR A 464 -17.64 -23.78 -20.16
N ARG A 465 -17.20 -24.99 -19.82
CA ARG A 465 -16.67 -25.99 -20.76
C ARG A 465 -17.66 -26.25 -21.90
N ASP A 466 -18.94 -26.41 -21.59
CA ASP A 466 -19.98 -26.69 -22.58
C ASP A 466 -20.24 -25.49 -23.51
N ARG A 467 -20.03 -24.26 -23.02
CA ARG A 467 -20.18 -23.01 -23.81
C ARG A 467 -18.94 -22.63 -24.59
N LYS A 468 -17.76 -22.94 -24.06
CA LYS A 468 -16.46 -22.53 -24.59
C LYS A 468 -15.47 -23.71 -24.60
N PRO A 469 -15.81 -24.81 -25.33
CA PRO A 469 -14.95 -25.97 -25.35
C PRO A 469 -13.66 -25.70 -26.16
N LEU A 470 -12.52 -26.18 -25.63
CA LEU A 470 -11.24 -26.19 -26.32
C LEU A 470 -11.00 -27.57 -26.93
N ASN A 471 -11.72 -27.89 -28.01
CA ASN A 471 -11.68 -29.22 -28.65
C ASN A 471 -10.59 -29.30 -29.73
N LEU A 472 -9.34 -29.03 -29.39
CA LEU A 472 -8.21 -29.13 -30.30
C LEU A 472 -7.47 -30.46 -30.11
N LYS A 473 -7.29 -31.19 -31.21
CA LYS A 473 -6.36 -32.33 -31.29
C LYS A 473 -5.15 -31.87 -32.10
N LEU A 474 -4.03 -31.76 -31.45
CA LEU A 474 -2.79 -31.32 -32.05
C LEU A 474 -1.87 -32.54 -32.24
N ASN A 475 -1.51 -32.83 -33.49
CA ASN A 475 -0.72 -34.05 -33.85
C ASN A 475 -1.32 -35.35 -33.27
N GLY A 476 -2.64 -35.45 -33.19
CA GLY A 476 -3.32 -36.63 -32.63
C GLY A 476 -3.46 -36.62 -31.10
N VAL A 477 -2.86 -35.69 -30.40
CA VAL A 477 -2.94 -35.53 -28.95
C VAL A 477 -4.00 -34.49 -28.59
N ALA A 478 -4.94 -34.85 -27.72
CA ALA A 478 -5.91 -33.90 -27.18
C ALA A 478 -5.24 -33.01 -26.11
N LEU A 479 -5.56 -31.72 -26.10
CA LEU A 479 -5.15 -30.83 -25.03
C LEU A 479 -5.78 -31.24 -23.71
N SER A 480 -5.05 -31.10 -22.61
CA SER A 480 -5.56 -31.39 -21.25
C SER A 480 -6.52 -30.30 -20.78
N LEU A 481 -6.29 -29.06 -21.22
CA LEU A 481 -7.22 -27.97 -20.97
C LEU A 481 -8.47 -28.12 -21.83
N VAL A 482 -9.63 -28.36 -21.20
CA VAL A 482 -10.88 -28.72 -21.89
C VAL A 482 -11.76 -27.54 -22.28
N SER A 483 -11.42 -26.33 -21.84
CA SER A 483 -12.15 -25.08 -22.14
C SER A 483 -11.19 -23.93 -22.40
N GLU A 484 -11.70 -22.88 -23.08
CA GLU A 484 -10.93 -21.64 -23.24
C GLU A 484 -10.43 -21.13 -21.88
N PRO A 485 -9.20 -20.59 -21.77
CA PRO A 485 -8.68 -19.95 -20.55
C PRO A 485 -9.64 -18.92 -19.98
N GLN A 486 -9.82 -18.93 -18.66
CA GLN A 486 -10.65 -17.95 -17.94
C GLN A 486 -9.79 -16.98 -17.12
N GLN A 487 -8.57 -17.37 -16.81
CA GLN A 487 -7.64 -16.61 -15.98
C GLN A 487 -6.20 -16.84 -16.45
N GLU A 488 -5.28 -16.06 -15.93
CA GLU A 488 -3.86 -16.09 -16.29
C GLU A 488 -3.23 -17.47 -16.06
N GLN A 489 -3.58 -18.15 -14.96
CA GLN A 489 -3.06 -19.49 -14.69
C GLN A 489 -3.45 -20.53 -15.75
N ASP A 490 -4.60 -20.40 -16.37
CA ASP A 490 -5.01 -21.26 -17.49
C ASP A 490 -4.16 -20.98 -18.73
N VAL A 491 -3.75 -19.71 -18.94
CA VAL A 491 -2.82 -19.32 -20.01
C VAL A 491 -1.45 -19.92 -19.79
N VAL A 492 -0.93 -19.87 -18.57
CA VAL A 492 0.34 -20.51 -18.18
C VAL A 492 0.28 -22.02 -18.47
N ALA A 493 -0.79 -22.69 -18.00
CA ALA A 493 -0.97 -24.14 -18.20
C ALA A 493 -1.00 -24.49 -19.70
N LEU A 494 -1.79 -23.75 -20.49
CA LEU A 494 -1.91 -23.98 -21.94
C LEU A 494 -0.57 -23.76 -22.66
N PHE A 495 0.15 -22.69 -22.34
CA PHE A 495 1.46 -22.40 -22.95
C PHE A 495 2.46 -23.53 -22.66
N HIS A 496 2.55 -23.99 -21.43
CA HIS A 496 3.43 -25.11 -21.07
C HIS A 496 2.99 -26.44 -21.72
N GLU A 497 1.69 -26.65 -21.90
CA GLU A 497 1.19 -27.82 -22.63
C GLU A 497 1.61 -27.77 -24.11
N LEU A 498 1.56 -26.60 -24.75
CA LEU A 498 2.02 -26.41 -26.13
C LEU A 498 3.53 -26.60 -26.28
N LEU A 499 4.33 -26.23 -25.27
CA LEU A 499 5.76 -26.53 -25.20
C LEU A 499 6.01 -28.04 -25.09
N ALA A 500 5.31 -28.72 -24.18
CA ALA A 500 5.44 -30.18 -23.99
C ALA A 500 5.00 -30.96 -25.23
N ALA A 501 3.97 -30.50 -25.92
CA ALA A 501 3.50 -31.07 -27.19
C ALA A 501 4.41 -30.74 -28.38
N ARG A 502 5.49 -29.98 -28.21
CA ARG A 502 6.42 -29.50 -29.25
C ARG A 502 5.77 -28.68 -30.36
N LEU A 503 4.67 -28.03 -30.06
CA LEU A 503 4.02 -27.08 -30.97
C LEU A 503 4.71 -25.72 -30.89
N LEU A 504 5.17 -25.36 -29.70
CA LEU A 504 6.13 -24.29 -29.47
C LEU A 504 7.49 -24.92 -29.16
N ARG A 505 8.55 -24.40 -29.78
CA ARG A 505 9.87 -25.03 -29.75
C ARG A 505 10.97 -24.02 -29.43
N GLY A 506 12.08 -24.50 -28.87
CA GLY A 506 13.26 -23.71 -28.61
C GLY A 506 13.24 -22.94 -27.29
N TYR A 507 12.18 -23.00 -26.50
CA TYR A 507 12.09 -22.36 -25.19
C TYR A 507 12.70 -23.24 -24.10
N GLN A 508 13.55 -22.67 -23.28
CA GLN A 508 14.07 -23.27 -22.05
C GLN A 508 13.70 -22.36 -20.87
N ILE A 509 12.78 -22.82 -20.03
CA ILE A 509 12.28 -22.04 -18.90
C ILE A 509 13.21 -22.23 -17.70
N PHE A 510 13.77 -21.15 -17.15
CA PHE A 510 14.59 -21.18 -15.94
C PHE A 510 13.74 -21.14 -14.69
N ALA A 511 12.74 -20.25 -14.66
CA ALA A 511 11.90 -20.06 -13.49
C ALA A 511 10.54 -19.50 -13.90
N THR A 512 9.52 -19.86 -13.14
CA THR A 512 8.22 -19.20 -13.10
C THR A 512 7.97 -18.68 -11.70
N SER A 513 7.41 -17.49 -11.54
CA SER A 513 7.14 -16.90 -10.24
C SER A 513 5.78 -16.22 -10.22
N GLN A 514 5.13 -16.27 -9.07
CA GLN A 514 3.92 -15.47 -8.76
C GLN A 514 4.21 -14.34 -7.78
N ASN A 515 5.45 -14.26 -7.26
CA ASN A 515 5.84 -13.35 -6.19
C ASN A 515 6.87 -12.32 -6.64
N GLU A 516 7.52 -12.54 -7.78
CA GLU A 516 8.46 -11.60 -8.37
C GLU A 516 7.73 -10.59 -9.26
N THR A 517 8.42 -9.52 -9.64
CA THR A 517 7.85 -8.47 -10.51
C THR A 517 7.46 -9.02 -11.89
N TYR A 518 8.22 -10.01 -12.40
CA TYR A 518 8.03 -10.64 -13.70
C TYR A 518 7.69 -12.12 -13.54
N ASP A 519 6.86 -12.65 -14.46
CA ASP A 519 6.24 -13.96 -14.31
C ASP A 519 7.19 -15.11 -14.62
N SER A 520 8.13 -14.95 -15.59
CA SER A 520 9.03 -16.04 -15.98
C SER A 520 10.33 -15.54 -16.59
N LEU A 521 11.40 -16.30 -16.34
CA LEU A 521 12.68 -16.19 -17.04
C LEU A 521 12.88 -17.40 -17.94
N TYR A 522 13.31 -17.15 -19.18
CA TYR A 522 13.56 -18.18 -20.17
C TYR A 522 14.73 -17.79 -21.08
N GLU A 523 15.29 -18.77 -21.80
CA GLU A 523 16.17 -18.57 -22.94
C GLU A 523 15.62 -19.26 -24.19
N LEU A 524 16.08 -18.83 -25.35
CA LEU A 524 15.78 -19.48 -26.62
C LEU A 524 17.03 -20.21 -27.09
N SER A 525 16.86 -21.47 -27.50
CA SER A 525 17.92 -22.26 -28.10
C SER A 525 17.40 -22.95 -29.37
N TYR A 526 17.87 -22.49 -30.51
CA TYR A 526 17.47 -23.03 -31.81
C TYR A 526 18.63 -23.77 -32.42
N PRO A 527 18.54 -25.12 -32.58
CA PRO A 527 19.47 -25.88 -33.39
C PRO A 527 19.51 -25.32 -34.83
N ASN A 528 20.63 -25.47 -35.51
CA ASN A 528 20.73 -25.17 -36.94
C ASN A 528 20.03 -26.28 -37.76
N ASP A 529 18.70 -26.38 -37.54
CA ASP A 529 17.85 -27.42 -38.14
C ASP A 529 16.72 -26.78 -38.91
N VAL A 530 16.42 -27.33 -40.06
CA VAL A 530 15.33 -26.95 -40.94
C VAL A 530 13.97 -26.92 -40.22
N GLU A 531 13.77 -27.75 -39.19
CA GLU A 531 12.52 -27.82 -38.45
C GLU A 531 12.17 -26.52 -37.67
N TYR A 532 13.14 -25.67 -37.39
CA TYR A 532 12.93 -24.39 -36.69
C TYR A 532 12.82 -23.21 -37.64
N ARG A 533 13.30 -23.37 -38.88
CA ARG A 533 13.32 -22.33 -39.91
C ARG A 533 11.91 -21.97 -40.39
N PHE A 534 11.65 -20.67 -40.52
CA PHE A 534 10.43 -20.22 -41.17
C PHE A 534 10.35 -20.71 -42.65
N ASP A 535 9.21 -21.22 -42.99
CA ASP A 535 8.81 -21.55 -44.36
C ASP A 535 7.31 -21.35 -44.46
N ARG A 536 6.89 -20.48 -45.33
CA ARG A 536 5.49 -20.07 -45.45
C ARG A 536 4.52 -21.25 -45.59
N GLU A 537 4.88 -22.27 -46.37
CA GLU A 537 3.99 -23.40 -46.65
C GLU A 537 4.14 -24.55 -45.65
N LEU A 538 5.38 -24.90 -45.35
CA LEU A 538 5.69 -26.11 -44.56
C LEU A 538 5.84 -25.85 -43.05
N ARG A 539 6.33 -24.69 -42.65
CA ARG A 539 6.68 -24.34 -41.27
C ARG A 539 6.37 -22.86 -40.96
N PRO A 540 5.10 -22.46 -41.09
CA PRO A 540 4.71 -21.05 -41.00
C PRO A 540 4.91 -20.43 -39.59
N LEU A 541 5.15 -21.25 -38.56
CA LEU A 541 5.42 -20.80 -37.20
C LEU A 541 6.91 -20.75 -36.85
N GLY A 542 7.80 -21.09 -37.78
CA GLY A 542 9.25 -21.08 -37.61
C GLY A 542 9.84 -19.69 -37.38
N VAL A 543 11.14 -19.66 -37.10
CA VAL A 543 11.90 -18.43 -36.81
C VAL A 543 12.76 -17.99 -37.98
N ALA A 544 13.20 -16.73 -37.95
CA ALA A 544 14.11 -16.18 -38.94
C ALA A 544 15.45 -16.93 -38.97
N ASP A 545 16.05 -17.06 -40.14
CA ASP A 545 17.31 -17.80 -40.38
C ASP A 545 18.45 -17.31 -39.50
N ARG A 546 18.49 -16.01 -39.21
CA ARG A 546 19.54 -15.38 -38.39
C ARG A 546 19.59 -15.86 -36.93
N TYR A 547 18.54 -16.52 -36.44
CA TYR A 547 18.48 -17.02 -35.06
C TYR A 547 18.81 -18.52 -34.95
N LEU A 548 19.03 -19.21 -36.08
CA LEU A 548 19.37 -20.61 -36.07
C LEU A 548 20.84 -20.84 -35.66
N GLY A 549 21.08 -21.84 -34.81
CA GLY A 549 22.39 -22.16 -34.28
C GLY A 549 22.79 -21.33 -33.06
N GLU A 550 21.90 -20.46 -32.56
CA GLU A 550 22.16 -19.55 -31.43
C GLU A 550 21.37 -19.93 -30.18
N THR A 551 21.95 -19.62 -29.02
CA THR A 551 21.26 -19.61 -27.72
C THR A 551 21.29 -18.19 -27.20
N THR A 552 20.15 -17.68 -26.77
CA THR A 552 20.05 -16.29 -26.29
C THR A 552 20.46 -16.19 -24.82
N GLU A 553 20.77 -14.98 -24.37
CA GLU A 553 20.78 -14.69 -22.93
C GLU A 553 19.39 -14.84 -22.32
N PRO A 554 19.28 -15.01 -20.98
CA PRO A 554 17.99 -15.07 -20.29
C PRO A 554 17.12 -13.84 -20.57
N LYS A 555 15.86 -14.09 -20.86
CA LYS A 555 14.84 -13.11 -21.26
C LYS A 555 13.65 -13.18 -20.33
N VAL A 556 12.86 -12.11 -20.31
CA VAL A 556 11.65 -11.97 -19.48
C VAL A 556 10.41 -12.29 -20.31
N LEU A 557 9.55 -13.14 -19.75
CA LEU A 557 8.25 -13.48 -20.28
C LEU A 557 7.15 -13.09 -19.29
N GLU A 558 6.08 -12.50 -19.82
CA GLU A 558 4.88 -12.12 -19.10
C GLU A 558 3.67 -12.92 -19.57
N TYR A 559 2.86 -13.37 -18.61
CA TYR A 559 1.57 -14.00 -18.89
C TYR A 559 0.43 -13.04 -18.60
N LYS A 560 -0.60 -13.04 -19.44
CA LYS A 560 -1.84 -12.31 -19.22
C LYS A 560 -3.04 -13.10 -19.76
N HIS A 561 -4.17 -13.01 -19.09
CA HIS A 561 -5.41 -13.53 -19.66
C HIS A 561 -5.81 -12.71 -20.90
N ASP A 562 -5.82 -11.40 -20.79
CA ASP A 562 -5.97 -10.46 -21.89
C ASP A 562 -4.79 -9.50 -21.92
N PHE A 563 -4.30 -9.13 -23.10
CA PHE A 563 -3.15 -8.24 -23.25
C PHE A 563 -3.35 -6.88 -22.55
N ASP A 564 -4.59 -6.40 -22.45
CA ASP A 564 -4.91 -5.14 -21.78
C ASP A 564 -4.49 -5.14 -20.30
N GLY A 565 -4.38 -6.31 -19.65
CA GLY A 565 -3.84 -6.42 -18.29
C GLY A 565 -2.36 -6.00 -18.16
N LEU A 566 -1.57 -6.13 -19.23
CA LEU A 566 -0.20 -5.62 -19.25
C LEU A 566 -0.16 -4.09 -19.34
N LEU A 567 -1.12 -3.49 -20.04
CA LEU A 567 -1.23 -2.03 -20.09
C LEU A 567 -1.45 -1.45 -18.70
N ASP A 568 -2.31 -2.08 -17.90
CA ASP A 568 -2.58 -1.64 -16.54
C ASP A 568 -1.31 -1.70 -15.67
N ASP A 569 -0.50 -2.77 -15.79
CA ASP A 569 0.78 -2.91 -15.08
C ASP A 569 1.82 -1.85 -15.49
N ILE A 570 1.88 -1.53 -16.79
CA ILE A 570 2.79 -0.50 -17.32
C ILE A 570 2.32 0.90 -16.93
N GLU A 571 1.01 1.18 -16.96
CA GLU A 571 0.44 2.48 -16.56
C GLU A 571 0.60 2.76 -15.07
N GLN A 572 0.61 1.71 -14.25
CA GLN A 572 0.86 1.82 -12.82
C GLN A 572 2.35 1.78 -12.46
N GLU A 573 3.24 1.76 -13.44
CA GLU A 573 4.69 1.65 -13.27
C GLU A 573 5.14 0.41 -12.47
N VAL A 574 4.31 -0.63 -12.44
CA VAL A 574 4.63 -1.91 -11.80
C VAL A 574 5.64 -2.68 -12.64
N LYS A 575 5.51 -2.60 -13.98
CA LYS A 575 6.39 -3.28 -14.94
C LYS A 575 6.91 -2.30 -15.99
N SER A 576 8.16 -2.52 -16.44
CA SER A 576 8.78 -1.75 -17.51
C SER A 576 8.69 -2.51 -18.83
N GLN A 577 8.12 -1.91 -19.86
CA GLN A 577 8.03 -2.50 -21.20
C GLN A 577 9.40 -2.86 -21.80
N GLY A 578 10.46 -2.12 -21.46
CA GLY A 578 11.83 -2.38 -21.95
C GLY A 578 12.49 -3.63 -21.38
N HIS A 579 11.94 -4.21 -20.31
CA HIS A 579 12.45 -5.44 -19.72
C HIS A 579 11.79 -6.70 -20.27
N ILE A 580 10.66 -6.58 -20.96
CA ILE A 580 9.86 -7.69 -21.46
C ILE A 580 10.28 -8.00 -22.90
N GLN A 581 10.51 -9.27 -23.24
CA GLN A 581 10.83 -9.70 -24.61
C GLN A 581 9.73 -10.56 -25.22
N LEU A 582 8.88 -11.17 -24.38
CA LEU A 582 7.76 -11.97 -24.83
C LEU A 582 6.56 -11.80 -23.92
N VAL A 583 5.39 -11.60 -24.52
CA VAL A 583 4.10 -11.63 -23.83
C VAL A 583 3.28 -12.81 -24.34
N VAL A 584 2.76 -13.62 -23.42
CA VAL A 584 1.85 -14.73 -23.75
C VAL A 584 0.48 -14.41 -23.16
N CYS A 585 -0.54 -14.28 -24.01
CA CYS A 585 -1.90 -14.01 -23.58
C CYS A 585 -2.92 -14.89 -24.29
N TRP A 586 -4.13 -15.04 -23.71
CA TRP A 586 -5.22 -15.74 -24.39
C TRP A 586 -5.79 -14.90 -25.51
N SER A 587 -6.05 -13.61 -25.25
CA SER A 587 -6.63 -12.67 -26.21
C SER A 587 -5.97 -11.30 -26.11
N ALA A 588 -6.14 -10.50 -27.17
CA ALA A 588 -5.83 -9.09 -27.19
C ALA A 588 -7.11 -8.32 -27.52
N SER A 589 -7.60 -7.53 -26.55
CA SER A 589 -8.72 -6.61 -26.73
C SER A 589 -8.29 -5.42 -27.60
N ARG A 590 -9.08 -4.36 -27.70
CA ARG A 590 -8.73 -3.22 -28.57
C ARG A 590 -8.00 -2.08 -27.87
N ARG A 591 -7.92 -2.09 -26.53
CA ARG A 591 -7.33 -1.01 -25.76
C ARG A 591 -5.80 -0.89 -25.96
N TYR A 592 -5.12 -1.99 -26.36
CA TYR A 592 -3.70 -1.91 -26.68
C TYR A 592 -3.38 -0.88 -27.77
N LYS A 593 -4.31 -0.60 -28.68
CA LYS A 593 -4.15 0.39 -29.77
C LYS A 593 -3.93 1.81 -29.29
N ASP A 594 -4.21 2.09 -28.01
CA ASP A 594 -3.94 3.40 -27.41
C ASP A 594 -2.43 3.63 -27.15
N LYS A 595 -1.64 2.55 -27.12
CA LYS A 595 -0.19 2.61 -26.81
C LYS A 595 0.70 1.83 -27.77
N PHE A 596 0.18 0.76 -28.37
CA PHE A 596 0.94 -0.17 -29.18
C PHE A 596 0.31 -0.37 -30.54
N TYR A 597 1.16 -0.57 -31.52
CA TYR A 597 0.81 -1.08 -32.85
C TYR A 597 1.21 -2.55 -32.93
N PHE A 598 0.31 -3.43 -33.38
CA PHE A 598 0.58 -4.85 -33.56
C PHE A 598 0.76 -5.19 -35.05
N LYS A 599 1.92 -5.75 -35.38
CA LYS A 599 2.18 -6.35 -36.69
C LYS A 599 1.93 -7.85 -36.59
N SER A 600 0.96 -8.38 -37.32
CA SER A 600 0.69 -9.82 -37.36
C SER A 600 1.78 -10.59 -38.11
N LEU A 601 2.33 -11.61 -37.45
CA LEU A 601 3.30 -12.56 -38.02
C LEU A 601 2.64 -13.80 -38.63
N LEU A 602 1.30 -13.88 -38.60
CA LEU A 602 0.52 -14.99 -39.15
C LEU A 602 0.08 -14.77 -40.61
N VAL A 603 0.39 -13.62 -41.19
CA VAL A 603 -0.04 -13.25 -42.55
C VAL A 603 1.14 -13.22 -43.51
N GLY A 604 1.05 -13.91 -44.63
CA GLY A 604 2.04 -13.84 -45.70
C GLY A 604 3.44 -14.29 -45.26
N ASP A 605 4.47 -13.51 -45.62
CA ASP A 605 5.87 -13.78 -45.29
C ASP A 605 6.35 -13.01 -44.06
N GLU A 606 5.46 -12.35 -43.31
CA GLU A 606 5.81 -11.57 -42.13
C GLU A 606 6.44 -12.41 -41.02
N GLY A 607 6.11 -13.71 -40.92
CA GLY A 607 6.75 -14.67 -40.02
C GLY A 607 8.25 -14.87 -40.25
N SER A 608 8.81 -14.42 -41.40
CA SER A 608 10.27 -14.49 -41.67
C SER A 608 11.12 -13.61 -40.74
N GLU A 609 10.51 -12.69 -40.02
CA GLU A 609 11.19 -11.82 -39.03
C GLU A 609 11.09 -12.33 -37.58
N ARG A 610 10.36 -13.43 -37.34
CA ARG A 610 10.04 -13.97 -36.02
C ARG A 610 11.28 -14.41 -35.25
N LEU A 611 11.40 -13.97 -34.00
CA LEU A 611 12.39 -14.44 -33.04
C LEU A 611 11.88 -15.64 -32.23
N HIS A 612 10.65 -15.54 -31.68
CA HIS A 612 10.08 -16.59 -30.81
C HIS A 612 9.23 -17.52 -31.65
N PHE A 613 9.58 -18.81 -31.66
CA PHE A 613 8.83 -19.83 -32.39
C PHE A 613 7.35 -19.79 -32.00
N GLY A 614 6.46 -19.59 -32.97
CA GLY A 614 5.02 -19.47 -32.75
C GLY A 614 4.53 -18.10 -32.29
N ALA A 615 5.37 -17.07 -32.23
CA ALA A 615 4.91 -15.71 -31.99
C ALA A 615 3.91 -15.28 -33.05
N THR A 616 2.82 -14.66 -32.63
CA THR A 616 1.70 -14.26 -33.50
C THR A 616 1.79 -12.82 -33.94
N HIS A 617 2.39 -11.96 -33.11
CA HIS A 617 2.51 -10.53 -33.36
C HIS A 617 3.84 -9.98 -32.88
N GLN A 618 4.23 -8.84 -33.46
CA GLN A 618 5.27 -7.95 -32.94
C GLN A 618 4.61 -6.65 -32.47
N ALA A 619 5.04 -6.15 -31.32
CA ALA A 619 4.54 -4.91 -30.71
C ALA A 619 5.50 -3.75 -30.93
N PHE A 620 4.99 -2.61 -31.36
CA PHE A 620 5.70 -1.36 -31.60
C PHE A 620 4.98 -0.22 -30.87
N THR A 621 5.68 0.89 -30.61
CA THR A 621 5.05 2.14 -30.19
C THR A 621 4.90 3.09 -31.39
N ASP A 622 3.94 4.00 -31.35
CA ASP A 622 3.72 5.02 -32.40
C ASP A 622 4.95 5.90 -32.68
N SER A 623 5.87 6.01 -31.71
CA SER A 623 7.05 6.86 -31.80
C SER A 623 8.32 6.14 -32.25
N SER A 624 8.28 4.82 -32.42
CA SER A 624 9.46 4.00 -32.73
C SER A 624 9.15 2.99 -33.81
N SER A 625 10.04 2.91 -34.82
CA SER A 625 10.06 1.79 -35.78
C SER A 625 10.77 0.56 -35.22
N GLU A 626 11.25 0.61 -33.97
CA GLU A 626 11.92 -0.51 -33.29
C GLU A 626 10.90 -1.38 -32.57
N MET A 627 11.01 -2.69 -32.78
CA MET A 627 10.18 -3.69 -32.10
C MET A 627 10.50 -3.69 -30.60
N LEU A 628 9.46 -3.59 -29.77
CA LEU A 628 9.60 -3.68 -28.33
C LEU A 628 9.71 -5.13 -27.84
N PHE A 629 8.71 -5.95 -28.19
CA PHE A 629 8.63 -7.36 -27.81
C PHE A 629 7.72 -8.12 -28.79
N GLU A 630 7.82 -9.44 -28.77
CA GLU A 630 6.86 -10.28 -29.50
C GLU A 630 5.72 -10.73 -28.58
N VAL A 631 4.58 -11.08 -29.19
CA VAL A 631 3.36 -11.52 -28.50
C VAL A 631 2.90 -12.85 -29.07
N ILE A 632 2.56 -13.78 -28.18
CA ILE A 632 1.82 -15.01 -28.52
C ILE A 632 0.39 -14.82 -28.02
N VAL A 633 -0.54 -14.49 -28.92
CA VAL A 633 -1.97 -14.55 -28.66
C VAL A 633 -2.40 -16.00 -28.89
N LEU A 634 -2.57 -16.76 -27.81
CA LEU A 634 -2.81 -18.22 -27.90
C LEU A 634 -4.10 -18.54 -28.69
N LYS A 635 -5.13 -17.72 -28.56
CA LYS A 635 -6.37 -17.89 -29.33
C LYS A 635 -6.12 -17.81 -30.84
N ASP A 636 -5.32 -16.86 -31.27
CA ASP A 636 -4.96 -16.65 -32.67
C ASP A 636 -4.03 -17.76 -33.17
N LEU A 637 -3.06 -18.17 -32.35
CA LEU A 637 -2.17 -19.29 -32.64
C LEU A 637 -2.96 -20.59 -32.85
N LEU A 638 -3.86 -20.91 -31.93
CA LEU A 638 -4.68 -22.13 -32.02
C LEU A 638 -5.66 -22.08 -33.21
N GLY A 639 -6.23 -20.90 -33.48
CA GLY A 639 -7.04 -20.68 -34.68
C GLY A 639 -6.24 -20.94 -35.96
N PHE A 640 -5.02 -20.44 -36.04
CA PHE A 640 -4.11 -20.62 -37.16
C PHE A 640 -3.71 -22.09 -37.36
N ILE A 641 -3.47 -22.83 -36.30
CA ILE A 641 -3.17 -24.26 -36.36
C ILE A 641 -4.40 -25.07 -36.79
N ALA A 642 -5.59 -24.69 -36.32
CA ALA A 642 -6.85 -25.39 -36.63
C ALA A 642 -7.33 -25.15 -38.05
N ASP A 643 -7.34 -23.90 -38.50
CA ASP A 643 -7.79 -23.47 -39.85
C ASP A 643 -6.99 -22.22 -40.28
N ARG A 644 -5.84 -22.47 -40.86
CA ARG A 644 -4.93 -21.43 -41.34
C ARG A 644 -5.59 -20.42 -42.29
N PRO A 645 -6.28 -20.84 -43.35
CA PRO A 645 -6.89 -19.88 -44.30
C PRO A 645 -7.92 -18.96 -43.61
N ALA A 646 -8.76 -19.50 -42.74
CA ALA A 646 -9.75 -18.73 -42.01
C ALA A 646 -9.10 -17.73 -41.08
N GLU A 647 -8.05 -18.15 -40.33
CA GLU A 647 -7.33 -17.27 -39.42
C GLU A 647 -6.54 -16.18 -40.15
N GLU A 648 -5.85 -16.50 -41.26
CA GLU A 648 -5.18 -15.47 -42.08
C GLU A 648 -6.18 -14.41 -42.62
N ALA A 649 -7.37 -14.84 -43.00
CA ALA A 649 -8.43 -13.91 -43.46
C ALA A 649 -8.92 -13.03 -42.29
N ARG A 650 -9.10 -13.61 -41.09
CA ARG A 650 -9.47 -12.89 -39.86
C ARG A 650 -8.40 -11.87 -39.48
N GLN A 651 -7.14 -12.26 -39.51
CA GLN A 651 -5.99 -11.40 -39.19
C GLN A 651 -5.93 -10.19 -40.15
N LYS A 652 -6.07 -10.41 -41.43
CA LYS A 652 -6.10 -9.34 -42.44
C LYS A 652 -7.26 -8.36 -42.24
N GLN A 653 -8.40 -8.82 -41.73
CA GLN A 653 -9.54 -7.96 -41.47
C GLN A 653 -9.40 -7.20 -40.17
N PHE A 654 -8.92 -7.88 -39.11
CA PHE A 654 -8.84 -7.31 -37.77
C PHE A 654 -7.74 -6.26 -37.64
N TYR A 655 -6.61 -6.49 -38.32
CA TYR A 655 -5.43 -5.60 -38.32
C TYR A 655 -5.30 -4.78 -39.59
N LYS A 656 -6.38 -4.65 -40.37
CA LYS A 656 -6.37 -3.92 -41.67
C LYS A 656 -6.11 -2.41 -41.51
N ASP A 657 -6.44 -1.87 -40.37
CA ASP A 657 -6.34 -0.43 -40.07
C ASP A 657 -5.09 -0.12 -39.18
N GLU A 658 -4.16 -1.07 -39.04
CA GLU A 658 -2.91 -0.92 -38.30
C GLU A 658 -1.72 -0.73 -39.22
#